data_77fe9aa1673c0994624fc8d45f08b3b3
#
_entry.id   77fe9aa1673c0994624fc8d45f08b3b3
#
_cell.length_a   1.000
_cell.length_b   1.000
_cell.length_c   1.000
_cell.angle_alpha   90.00
_cell.angle_beta   90.00
_cell.angle_gamma   90.00
#
_symmetry.space_group_name_H-M   'P 1'
#
loop_
_entity.id
_entity.type
_entity.pdbx_description
1 polymer ?
#
loop_
_entity_poly.entity_id
_entity_poly.type
_entity_poly.pdbx_seq_one_letter_code
_entity_poly.pdbx_strand_id
1 'polypeptide(L)'
;MDEYFAHTREGAPQEQWQLLIDHLSAVAERSASFASDFGAEKWARVLGMVHDVGKGSEAFQERLRGKPIQVDHATAGAQLLAKLYGVVGKQLAYAVAGHHGGIPNGATHCSNAGGRSPLKARLEKQVEPYESFAETLELPSFEALRSEMPTPLQNVYAHDPKEHTFDLTFLVRMLYSCLVDADFLDTEQFVEPKRAASRGKKTLTLEEMKSQLDSKMASFEKDGSPVNAARSDIHKVCLRAAFGKPGIYSLTIPTGSGKTLDSLDFALTHAIANGQRRIIYAIPFTSVVEQTAHTFKSMFGVESVLEHHSNYDYKDLDGDERAAVRQRLSMENWDAPLIVTTNVQLFESVYSDKPSRCRKNHNLAKSVIILDEVQSLPDEYLKPCLAALEELSRNYGTTAILCTATQPALDAVWPFGTIPTEIVPINQRHQEIFESRVKIEHIGELSIQGLVGKLVEEDQVLCVVSTRGAASRMYDELADVVGSDGVFHLSASMTPNHRGKVLAEVEGRLKDGLPCKVISTQLIEAGVDIDFPTVFREVAGIDSIKQAAGRCNREGKRDVGHVYVFECNDFAVVDRGWLARMRALGLEVIQTNQHPFADDGVRQFFEARYGGSGSSEGVEDTDCLNIMSDFSEPQYLDGVGFPYESCGEDFRFIKDEQTTLFIPWGDEAQELLAAIRSGEVDISQSRKIQSYCIGVRSYAVRKLEAASAVTSYPPYLVLEPREGALPNYSVEKGFQMEEMSDFLAL
;
A
#
# COMPACT_ATOMS: atom_id res chain seq x y z
N MET A 1 -7.41 -22.86 44.83
CA MET A 1 -7.00 -21.60 44.12
C MET A 1 -8.26 -21.07 43.48
N ASP A 2 -8.55 -19.80 43.67
CA ASP A 2 -9.69 -19.17 42.98
C ASP A 2 -9.43 -19.22 41.48
N GLU A 3 -10.41 -19.70 40.70
CA GLU A 3 -10.31 -19.76 39.25
C GLU A 3 -10.58 -18.36 38.67
N TYR A 4 -9.62 -17.82 37.93
CA TYR A 4 -9.73 -16.54 37.19
C TYR A 4 -10.04 -16.83 35.73
N PHE A 5 -10.96 -16.05 35.14
CA PHE A 5 -11.42 -16.23 33.76
C PHE A 5 -11.03 -15.03 32.86
N ALA A 6 -10.68 -15.32 31.63
CA ALA A 6 -10.37 -14.33 30.61
C ALA A 6 -11.62 -13.89 29.83
N HIS A 7 -12.43 -14.88 29.41
CA HIS A 7 -13.62 -14.67 28.56
C HIS A 7 -14.81 -15.51 29.03
N THR A 8 -16.00 -14.93 28.88
CA THR A 8 -17.27 -15.64 29.10
C THR A 8 -17.76 -16.27 27.79
N ARG A 9 -18.62 -17.27 27.90
CA ARG A 9 -19.36 -17.83 26.76
C ARG A 9 -20.84 -17.54 26.97
N GLU A 10 -21.45 -16.83 26.04
CA GLU A 10 -22.87 -16.44 26.13
C GLU A 10 -23.79 -17.65 26.31
N GLY A 11 -24.66 -17.60 27.31
CA GLY A 11 -25.59 -18.69 27.63
C GLY A 11 -24.96 -19.95 28.22
N ALA A 12 -23.65 -19.98 28.45
CA ALA A 12 -22.95 -21.13 29.00
C ALA A 12 -22.65 -20.97 30.50
N PRO A 13 -22.60 -22.07 31.27
CA PRO A 13 -22.20 -22.03 32.66
C PRO A 13 -20.71 -21.72 32.81
N GLN A 14 -20.29 -21.29 34.00
CA GLN A 14 -18.94 -20.79 34.29
C GLN A 14 -17.84 -21.82 34.01
N GLU A 15 -18.10 -23.09 34.12
CA GLU A 15 -17.18 -24.21 33.83
C GLU A 15 -16.78 -24.26 32.33
N GLN A 16 -17.50 -23.55 31.48
CA GLN A 16 -17.20 -23.44 30.05
C GLN A 16 -16.57 -22.10 29.68
N TRP A 17 -16.28 -21.23 30.65
CA TRP A 17 -15.56 -19.98 30.43
C TRP A 17 -14.07 -20.28 30.26
N GLN A 18 -13.36 -19.42 29.56
CA GLN A 18 -11.92 -19.58 29.34
C GLN A 18 -11.15 -19.16 30.59
N LEU A 19 -10.34 -20.07 31.12
CA LEU A 19 -9.43 -19.74 32.22
C LEU A 19 -8.41 -18.68 31.79
N LEU A 20 -8.10 -17.75 32.67
CA LEU A 20 -7.15 -16.67 32.39
C LEU A 20 -5.74 -17.23 32.09
N ILE A 21 -5.29 -18.19 32.86
CA ILE A 21 -3.97 -18.82 32.67
C ILE A 21 -3.87 -19.53 31.31
N ASP A 22 -4.94 -20.19 30.86
CA ASP A 22 -4.97 -20.89 29.58
C ASP A 22 -4.89 -19.88 28.42
N HIS A 23 -5.65 -18.77 28.50
CA HIS A 23 -5.60 -17.69 27.54
C HIS A 23 -4.20 -17.07 27.47
N LEU A 24 -3.64 -16.64 28.60
CA LEU A 24 -2.30 -16.05 28.65
C LEU A 24 -1.23 -16.99 28.09
N SER A 25 -1.29 -18.28 28.43
CA SER A 25 -0.36 -19.29 27.92
C SER A 25 -0.50 -19.49 26.41
N ALA A 26 -1.71 -19.60 25.90
CA ALA A 26 -1.96 -19.75 24.46
C ALA A 26 -1.49 -18.53 23.66
N VAL A 27 -1.77 -17.32 24.13
CA VAL A 27 -1.29 -16.08 23.52
C VAL A 27 0.23 -15.98 23.57
N ALA A 28 0.85 -16.36 24.70
CA ALA A 28 2.31 -16.36 24.86
C ALA A 28 2.99 -17.31 23.86
N GLU A 29 2.49 -18.53 23.71
CA GLU A 29 3.05 -19.52 22.79
C GLU A 29 2.89 -19.08 21.32
N ARG A 30 1.71 -18.57 20.93
CA ARG A 30 1.49 -18.05 19.57
C ARG A 30 2.39 -16.84 19.28
N SER A 31 2.44 -15.88 20.21
CA SER A 31 3.26 -14.68 20.09
C SER A 31 4.75 -15.02 19.96
N ALA A 32 5.24 -15.96 20.77
CA ALA A 32 6.60 -16.47 20.68
C ALA A 32 6.88 -17.15 19.33
N SER A 33 5.94 -17.97 18.84
CA SER A 33 6.05 -18.61 17.53
C SER A 33 6.17 -17.59 16.39
N PHE A 34 5.39 -16.50 16.42
CA PHE A 34 5.48 -15.43 15.43
C PHE A 34 6.82 -14.68 15.50
N ALA A 35 7.31 -14.42 16.72
CA ALA A 35 8.56 -13.71 16.93
C ALA A 35 9.83 -14.57 16.66
N SER A 36 9.68 -15.88 16.43
CA SER A 36 10.81 -16.78 16.14
C SER A 36 11.56 -16.42 14.86
N ASP A 37 10.88 -15.75 13.93
CA ASP A 37 11.47 -15.33 12.66
C ASP A 37 12.57 -14.26 12.81
N PHE A 38 12.59 -13.56 13.95
CA PHE A 38 13.57 -12.52 14.27
C PHE A 38 14.20 -12.68 15.67
N GLY A 39 14.15 -13.92 16.22
CA GLY A 39 14.87 -14.29 17.44
C GLY A 39 14.38 -13.58 18.70
N ALA A 40 13.07 -13.28 18.79
CA ALA A 40 12.46 -12.55 19.91
C ALA A 40 11.44 -13.37 20.70
N GLU A 41 11.53 -14.71 20.65
CA GLU A 41 10.55 -15.64 21.23
C GLU A 41 10.29 -15.39 22.71
N LYS A 42 11.36 -15.24 23.51
CA LYS A 42 11.22 -14.98 24.95
C LYS A 42 10.54 -13.67 25.26
N TRP A 43 10.88 -12.62 24.50
CA TRP A 43 10.29 -11.31 24.69
C TRP A 43 8.80 -11.32 24.35
N ALA A 44 8.43 -11.92 23.23
CA ALA A 44 7.05 -12.08 22.83
C ALA A 44 6.24 -12.96 23.79
N ARG A 45 6.86 -14.05 24.31
CA ARG A 45 6.24 -14.91 25.34
C ARG A 45 5.92 -14.13 26.60
N VAL A 46 6.84 -13.30 27.09
CA VAL A 46 6.61 -12.42 28.26
C VAL A 46 5.43 -11.49 28.00
N LEU A 47 5.36 -10.86 26.82
CA LEU A 47 4.24 -9.97 26.47
C LEU A 47 2.90 -10.73 26.52
N GLY A 48 2.83 -11.92 25.92
CA GLY A 48 1.63 -12.75 25.94
C GLY A 48 1.23 -13.19 27.35
N MET A 49 2.20 -13.51 28.22
CA MET A 49 1.92 -13.91 29.60
C MET A 49 1.39 -12.78 30.49
N VAL A 50 1.67 -11.50 30.17
CA VAL A 50 1.33 -10.39 31.06
C VAL A 50 0.28 -9.44 30.50
N HIS A 51 -0.09 -9.54 29.19
CA HIS A 51 -0.93 -8.53 28.55
C HIS A 51 -2.26 -8.30 29.27
N ASP A 52 -2.88 -9.35 29.75
CA ASP A 52 -4.18 -9.38 30.40
C ASP A 52 -4.11 -9.74 31.91
N VAL A 53 -2.95 -9.61 32.54
CA VAL A 53 -2.78 -9.95 33.97
C VAL A 53 -3.76 -9.20 34.88
N GLY A 54 -4.19 -7.99 34.50
CA GLY A 54 -5.19 -7.21 35.22
C GLY A 54 -6.59 -7.84 35.26
N LYS A 55 -6.88 -8.82 34.38
CA LYS A 55 -8.09 -9.64 34.46
C LYS A 55 -8.07 -10.55 35.71
N GLY A 56 -6.92 -10.78 36.33
CA GLY A 56 -6.77 -11.45 37.62
C GLY A 56 -7.20 -10.65 38.84
N SER A 57 -7.72 -9.44 38.67
CA SER A 57 -8.31 -8.65 39.77
C SER A 57 -9.73 -9.11 40.07
N GLU A 58 -10.14 -9.06 41.38
CA GLU A 58 -11.52 -9.41 41.77
C GLU A 58 -12.56 -8.52 41.08
N ALA A 59 -12.26 -7.22 40.93
CA ALA A 59 -13.14 -6.30 40.21
C ALA A 59 -13.41 -6.73 38.76
N PHE A 60 -12.40 -7.24 38.03
CA PHE A 60 -12.62 -7.75 36.68
C PHE A 60 -13.45 -9.04 36.68
N GLN A 61 -13.21 -9.95 37.64
CA GLN A 61 -13.99 -11.18 37.77
C GLN A 61 -15.46 -10.88 38.11
N GLU A 62 -15.72 -9.87 38.94
CA GLU A 62 -17.08 -9.39 39.22
C GLU A 62 -17.75 -8.81 37.97
N ARG A 63 -17.01 -8.09 37.13
CA ARG A 63 -17.50 -7.63 35.83
C ARG A 63 -17.92 -8.80 34.92
N LEU A 64 -17.11 -9.86 34.84
CA LEU A 64 -17.46 -11.04 34.06
C LEU A 64 -18.75 -11.72 34.58
N ARG A 65 -18.99 -11.67 35.89
CA ARG A 65 -20.22 -12.16 36.53
C ARG A 65 -21.42 -11.20 36.37
N GLY A 66 -21.28 -10.12 35.58
CA GLY A 66 -22.37 -9.22 35.20
C GLY A 66 -22.46 -7.93 36.01
N LYS A 67 -21.52 -7.59 36.89
CA LYS A 67 -21.51 -6.26 37.55
C LYS A 67 -21.15 -5.17 36.51
N PRO A 68 -21.88 -4.04 36.47
CA PRO A 68 -21.67 -2.94 35.51
C PRO A 68 -20.51 -2.03 35.95
N ILE A 69 -19.29 -2.56 36.00
CA ILE A 69 -18.07 -1.83 36.36
C ILE A 69 -17.09 -1.82 35.19
N GLN A 70 -16.33 -0.75 35.05
CA GLN A 70 -15.23 -0.65 34.06
C GLN A 70 -13.91 -0.90 34.78
N VAL A 71 -13.09 -1.80 34.22
CA VAL A 71 -11.77 -2.14 34.77
C VAL A 71 -10.73 -1.97 33.70
N ASP A 72 -9.68 -1.23 34.00
CA ASP A 72 -8.51 -1.05 33.13
C ASP A 72 -7.50 -2.17 33.42
N HIS A 73 -7.62 -3.29 32.68
CA HIS A 73 -6.77 -4.47 32.87
C HIS A 73 -5.45 -4.41 32.08
N ALA A 74 -5.41 -3.65 30.96
CA ALA A 74 -4.21 -3.53 30.12
C ALA A 74 -3.08 -2.74 30.80
N THR A 75 -3.42 -1.73 31.60
CA THR A 75 -2.46 -0.94 32.34
C THR A 75 -1.71 -1.76 33.40
N ALA A 76 -2.34 -2.76 34.00
CA ALA A 76 -1.71 -3.64 35.00
C ALA A 76 -0.49 -4.40 34.42
N GLY A 77 -0.65 -5.00 33.24
CA GLY A 77 0.44 -5.68 32.56
C GLY A 77 1.61 -4.74 32.17
N ALA A 78 1.28 -3.54 31.73
CA ALA A 78 2.29 -2.52 31.41
C ALA A 78 3.11 -2.12 32.68
N GLN A 79 2.44 -1.92 33.81
CA GLN A 79 3.09 -1.60 35.10
C GLN A 79 3.96 -2.79 35.60
N LEU A 80 3.47 -4.02 35.46
CA LEU A 80 4.21 -5.22 35.82
C LEU A 80 5.52 -5.33 35.03
N LEU A 81 5.48 -5.10 33.71
CA LEU A 81 6.69 -5.07 32.87
C LEU A 81 7.68 -4.00 33.31
N ALA A 82 7.24 -2.78 33.53
CA ALA A 82 8.08 -1.68 33.96
C ALA A 82 8.74 -1.98 35.33
N LYS A 83 8.01 -2.62 36.25
CA LYS A 83 8.49 -3.03 37.58
C LYS A 83 9.53 -4.14 37.47
N LEU A 84 9.31 -5.17 36.66
CA LEU A 84 10.19 -6.34 36.55
C LEU A 84 11.46 -6.07 35.73
N TYR A 85 11.34 -5.29 34.66
CA TYR A 85 12.40 -5.18 33.64
C TYR A 85 12.92 -3.74 33.44
N GLY A 86 12.53 -2.78 34.27
CA GLY A 86 13.04 -1.41 34.26
C GLY A 86 12.80 -0.71 32.92
N VAL A 87 13.86 -0.12 32.33
CA VAL A 87 13.78 0.61 31.06
C VAL A 87 13.29 -0.29 29.90
N VAL A 88 13.81 -1.52 29.83
CA VAL A 88 13.37 -2.49 28.82
C VAL A 88 11.89 -2.81 29.02
N GLY A 89 11.46 -2.99 30.26
CA GLY A 89 10.04 -3.22 30.57
C GLY A 89 9.14 -2.05 30.15
N LYS A 90 9.61 -0.79 30.27
CA LYS A 90 8.86 0.38 29.79
C LYS A 90 8.72 0.38 28.27
N GLN A 91 9.72 -0.08 27.51
CA GLN A 91 9.61 -0.23 26.06
C GLN A 91 8.56 -1.29 25.69
N LEU A 92 8.60 -2.43 26.34
CA LEU A 92 7.63 -3.50 26.14
C LEU A 92 6.21 -3.10 26.59
N ALA A 93 6.10 -2.22 27.57
CA ALA A 93 4.83 -1.74 28.11
C ALA A 93 3.97 -0.99 27.07
N TYR A 94 4.56 -0.36 26.04
CA TYR A 94 3.81 0.22 24.93
C TYR A 94 2.91 -0.82 24.25
N ALA A 95 3.44 -1.99 23.96
CA ALA A 95 2.71 -3.06 23.29
C ALA A 95 1.54 -3.55 24.16
N VAL A 96 1.80 -3.79 25.45
CA VAL A 96 0.78 -4.28 26.38
C VAL A 96 -0.28 -3.22 26.66
N ALA A 97 0.12 -1.97 26.93
CA ALA A 97 -0.83 -0.88 27.17
C ALA A 97 -1.74 -0.63 25.94
N GLY A 98 -1.25 -0.95 24.75
CA GLY A 98 -1.93 -0.68 23.48
C GLY A 98 -2.78 -1.80 22.92
N HIS A 99 -2.74 -3.03 23.43
CA HIS A 99 -3.24 -4.23 22.74
C HIS A 99 -4.74 -4.18 22.35
N HIS A 100 -5.57 -3.49 23.12
CA HIS A 100 -6.98 -3.27 22.74
C HIS A 100 -7.23 -1.98 21.95
N GLY A 101 -6.62 -0.87 22.35
CA GLY A 101 -6.97 0.46 21.83
C GLY A 101 -5.96 1.03 20.82
N GLY A 102 -4.78 0.47 20.76
CA GLY A 102 -3.64 0.96 19.97
C GLY A 102 -2.49 1.47 20.84
N ILE A 103 -1.27 1.41 20.28
CA ILE A 103 -0.05 1.84 20.97
C ILE A 103 -0.18 3.32 21.36
N PRO A 104 -0.09 3.69 22.65
CA PRO A 104 -0.21 5.06 23.09
C PRO A 104 1.05 5.88 22.78
N ASN A 105 0.95 7.20 22.85
CA ASN A 105 2.10 8.08 22.96
C ASN A 105 2.82 7.89 24.30
N GLY A 106 4.10 8.30 24.37
CA GLY A 106 4.88 8.33 25.61
C GLY A 106 4.47 9.44 26.59
N ALA A 107 5.40 10.33 26.96
CA ALA A 107 5.16 11.30 28.03
C ALA A 107 4.84 12.72 27.58
N THR A 108 5.34 13.16 26.45
CA THR A 108 5.51 14.60 26.18
C THR A 108 4.76 15.11 24.95
N HIS A 109 4.39 14.28 24.04
CA HIS A 109 3.56 14.69 22.91
C HIS A 109 2.10 14.46 23.27
N CYS A 110 1.58 15.44 23.97
CA CYS A 110 0.21 15.46 24.37
C CYS A 110 -0.71 15.60 23.19
N SER A 111 -1.51 14.55 23.03
CA SER A 111 -2.95 14.72 23.17
C SER A 111 -3.52 15.83 22.31
N ASN A 112 -3.95 15.47 21.15
CA ASN A 112 -5.19 16.05 20.66
C ASN A 112 -6.24 15.82 21.73
N ALA A 113 -7.09 16.80 22.01
CA ALA A 113 -8.20 16.69 22.93
C ALA A 113 -9.07 15.50 22.50
N GLY A 114 -8.96 14.36 23.20
CA GLY A 114 -9.62 13.10 22.85
C GLY A 114 -8.68 11.91 22.64
N GLY A 115 -7.35 12.12 22.66
CA GLY A 115 -6.34 11.06 22.55
C GLY A 115 -6.33 10.10 23.75
N ARG A 116 -5.65 8.95 23.56
CA ARG A 116 -5.48 7.96 24.63
C ARG A 116 -4.58 8.48 25.73
N SER A 117 -4.76 7.96 26.94
CA SER A 117 -3.86 8.26 28.06
C SER A 117 -2.42 7.83 27.70
N PRO A 118 -1.41 8.73 27.78
CA PRO A 118 -0.03 8.42 27.48
C PRO A 118 0.53 7.31 28.37
N LEU A 119 1.56 6.59 27.89
CA LEU A 119 2.15 5.48 28.64
C LEU A 119 2.61 5.91 30.04
N LYS A 120 3.27 7.06 30.17
CA LYS A 120 3.74 7.56 31.46
C LYS A 120 2.61 7.69 32.46
N ALA A 121 1.50 8.30 32.05
CA ALA A 121 0.32 8.45 32.93
C ALA A 121 -0.28 7.09 33.31
N ARG A 122 -0.27 6.11 32.40
CA ARG A 122 -0.72 4.75 32.69
C ARG A 122 0.22 4.04 33.70
N LEU A 123 1.53 4.23 33.58
CA LEU A 123 2.49 3.63 34.52
C LEU A 123 2.36 4.18 35.94
N GLU A 124 1.87 5.42 36.10
CA GLU A 124 1.62 6.08 37.39
C GLU A 124 0.19 5.90 37.91
N LYS A 125 -0.72 5.35 37.09
CA LYS A 125 -2.13 5.20 37.42
C LYS A 125 -2.34 4.13 38.49
N GLN A 126 -3.25 4.36 39.44
CA GLN A 126 -3.71 3.33 40.34
C GLN A 126 -4.63 2.36 39.58
N VAL A 127 -4.33 1.07 39.63
CA VAL A 127 -5.14 -0.02 39.04
C VAL A 127 -5.68 -0.93 40.14
N GLU A 128 -6.67 -1.77 39.78
CA GLU A 128 -7.20 -2.77 40.67
C GLU A 128 -6.12 -3.80 41.07
N PRO A 129 -6.09 -4.30 42.32
CA PRO A 129 -5.11 -5.27 42.76
C PRO A 129 -5.14 -6.56 41.91
N TYR A 130 -3.99 -6.94 41.39
CA TYR A 130 -3.81 -8.13 40.55
C TYR A 130 -2.62 -8.99 40.97
N GLU A 131 -1.90 -8.58 42.01
CA GLU A 131 -0.62 -9.14 42.43
C GLU A 131 -0.76 -10.62 42.81
N SER A 132 -1.84 -11.00 43.49
CA SER A 132 -2.08 -12.40 43.89
C SER A 132 -2.16 -13.36 42.69
N PHE A 133 -2.69 -12.90 41.55
CA PHE A 133 -2.67 -13.68 40.33
C PHE A 133 -1.30 -13.58 39.64
N ALA A 134 -0.69 -12.40 39.58
CA ALA A 134 0.60 -12.19 38.94
C ALA A 134 1.72 -13.06 39.57
N GLU A 135 1.66 -13.30 40.89
CA GLU A 135 2.60 -14.19 41.60
C GLU A 135 2.49 -15.68 41.19
N THR A 136 1.41 -16.07 40.53
CA THR A 136 1.25 -17.43 39.99
C THR A 136 1.92 -17.62 38.64
N LEU A 137 2.31 -16.53 37.97
CA LEU A 137 2.92 -16.57 36.64
C LEU A 137 4.41 -16.89 36.73
N GLU A 138 4.87 -17.83 35.92
CA GLU A 138 6.28 -18.13 35.75
C GLU A 138 6.91 -17.20 34.72
N LEU A 139 7.42 -16.05 35.18
CA LEU A 139 8.10 -15.06 34.33
C LEU A 139 9.63 -15.17 34.47
N PRO A 140 10.39 -15.01 33.36
CA PRO A 140 11.87 -15.06 33.43
C PRO A 140 12.42 -13.89 34.24
N SER A 141 13.58 -14.07 34.88
CA SER A 141 14.31 -12.97 35.50
C SER A 141 14.81 -11.98 34.42
N PHE A 142 15.17 -10.76 34.84
CA PHE A 142 15.74 -9.76 33.91
C PHE A 142 17.02 -10.29 33.23
N GLU A 143 17.89 -10.98 33.97
CA GLU A 143 19.10 -11.58 33.43
C GLU A 143 18.80 -12.66 32.40
N ALA A 144 17.78 -13.50 32.64
CA ALA A 144 17.35 -14.53 31.72
C ALA A 144 16.71 -13.92 30.44
N LEU A 145 15.97 -12.82 30.56
CA LEU A 145 15.43 -12.09 29.40
C LEU A 145 16.55 -11.44 28.60
N ARG A 146 17.52 -10.80 29.28
CA ARG A 146 18.66 -10.10 28.66
C ARG A 146 19.64 -11.07 28.00
N SER A 147 19.80 -12.29 28.50
CA SER A 147 20.72 -13.28 27.92
C SER A 147 20.32 -13.76 26.53
N GLU A 148 19.05 -13.59 26.15
CA GLU A 148 18.51 -13.87 24.83
C GLU A 148 18.01 -12.55 24.19
N MET A 149 18.98 -11.70 23.83
CA MET A 149 18.70 -10.45 23.16
C MET A 149 18.12 -10.73 21.74
N PRO A 150 16.99 -10.13 21.36
CA PRO A 150 16.45 -10.25 20.01
C PRO A 150 17.45 -9.86 18.94
N THR A 151 17.40 -10.51 17.77
CA THR A 151 18.32 -10.25 16.65
C THR A 151 18.45 -8.75 16.32
N PRO A 152 17.37 -7.95 16.26
CA PRO A 152 17.48 -6.52 15.99
C PRO A 152 18.32 -5.74 16.99
N LEU A 153 18.49 -6.25 18.19
CA LEU A 153 19.25 -5.57 19.26
C LEU A 153 20.64 -6.17 19.52
N GLN A 154 21.06 -7.22 18.80
CA GLN A 154 22.36 -7.89 19.05
C GLN A 154 23.56 -7.04 18.62
N ASN A 155 23.41 -6.19 17.62
CA ASN A 155 24.49 -5.41 17.02
C ASN A 155 24.63 -3.97 17.58
N VAL A 156 24.20 -3.74 18.83
CA VAL A 156 24.16 -2.43 19.49
C VAL A 156 25.45 -1.60 19.35
N TYR A 157 26.60 -2.26 19.32
CA TYR A 157 27.90 -1.57 19.27
C TYR A 157 28.43 -1.36 17.84
N ALA A 158 27.75 -1.90 16.84
CA ALA A 158 28.17 -1.79 15.44
C ALA A 158 27.45 -0.65 14.70
N HIS A 159 26.38 -0.12 15.29
CA HIS A 159 25.54 0.89 14.65
C HIS A 159 25.61 2.24 15.38
N ASP A 160 25.27 3.31 14.65
CA ASP A 160 25.05 4.63 15.23
C ASP A 160 23.96 4.57 16.32
N PRO A 161 24.07 5.32 17.44
CA PRO A 161 23.02 5.36 18.46
C PRO A 161 21.62 5.67 17.95
N LYS A 162 21.50 6.44 16.87
CA LYS A 162 20.21 6.75 16.23
C LYS A 162 19.61 5.53 15.54
N GLU A 163 20.40 4.76 14.79
CA GLU A 163 19.97 3.50 14.18
C GLU A 163 19.49 2.54 15.25
N HIS A 164 20.25 2.39 16.34
CA HIS A 164 19.87 1.48 17.42
C HIS A 164 18.58 1.87 18.11
N THR A 165 18.29 3.17 18.28
CA THR A 165 17.02 3.64 18.83
C THR A 165 15.87 3.29 17.86
N PHE A 166 16.07 3.44 16.56
CA PHE A 166 15.10 3.04 15.56
C PHE A 166 14.85 1.52 15.58
N ASP A 167 15.91 0.70 15.63
CA ASP A 167 15.81 -0.75 15.74
C ASP A 167 14.95 -1.17 16.94
N LEU A 168 15.18 -0.55 18.11
CA LEU A 168 14.41 -0.80 19.32
C LEU A 168 12.91 -0.44 19.15
N THR A 169 12.63 0.74 18.62
CA THR A 169 11.24 1.19 18.45
C THR A 169 10.51 0.39 17.38
N PHE A 170 11.21 -0.05 16.34
CA PHE A 170 10.66 -0.95 15.33
C PHE A 170 10.39 -2.34 15.89
N LEU A 171 11.31 -2.86 16.72
CA LEU A 171 11.10 -4.13 17.45
C LEU A 171 9.83 -4.08 18.32
N VAL A 172 9.56 -2.96 19.01
CA VAL A 172 8.32 -2.79 19.77
C VAL A 172 7.09 -2.94 18.88
N ARG A 173 7.09 -2.36 17.66
CA ARG A 173 6.00 -2.52 16.69
C ARG A 173 5.83 -3.96 16.23
N MET A 174 6.93 -4.67 15.99
CA MET A 174 6.91 -6.08 15.57
C MET A 174 6.40 -7.00 16.70
N LEU A 175 6.86 -6.78 17.93
CA LEU A 175 6.37 -7.49 19.10
C LEU A 175 4.91 -7.20 19.39
N TYR A 176 4.48 -5.94 19.22
CA TYR A 176 3.07 -5.57 19.31
C TYR A 176 2.23 -6.32 18.27
N SER A 177 2.71 -6.42 17.04
CA SER A 177 2.05 -7.21 15.99
C SER A 177 1.89 -8.68 16.39
N CYS A 178 2.94 -9.30 16.94
CA CYS A 178 2.88 -10.67 17.44
C CYS A 178 1.84 -10.83 18.55
N LEU A 179 1.84 -9.90 19.51
CA LEU A 179 0.92 -9.93 20.65
C LEU A 179 -0.54 -9.79 20.19
N VAL A 180 -0.85 -8.75 19.43
CA VAL A 180 -2.25 -8.49 19.05
C VAL A 180 -2.80 -9.53 18.10
N ASP A 181 -1.99 -10.07 17.19
CA ASP A 181 -2.48 -11.16 16.33
C ASP A 181 -2.70 -12.46 17.12
N ALA A 182 -1.81 -12.80 18.06
CA ALA A 182 -1.97 -13.94 18.94
C ALA A 182 -3.22 -13.85 19.81
N ASP A 183 -3.48 -12.69 20.43
CA ASP A 183 -4.67 -12.41 21.25
C ASP A 183 -5.96 -12.51 20.43
N PHE A 184 -6.02 -11.86 19.26
CA PHE A 184 -7.18 -11.97 18.36
C PHE A 184 -7.46 -13.41 17.93
N LEU A 185 -6.43 -14.19 17.57
CA LEU A 185 -6.59 -15.57 17.13
C LEU A 185 -7.02 -16.50 18.27
N ASP A 186 -6.53 -16.31 19.50
CA ASP A 186 -6.95 -17.11 20.65
C ASP A 186 -8.38 -16.79 21.06
N THR A 187 -8.72 -15.50 21.12
CA THR A 187 -10.09 -15.04 21.39
C THR A 187 -11.07 -15.55 20.33
N GLU A 188 -10.71 -15.48 19.03
CA GLU A 188 -11.52 -16.01 17.92
C GLU A 188 -11.72 -17.52 18.08
N GLN A 189 -10.68 -18.26 18.44
CA GLN A 189 -10.77 -19.71 18.63
C GLN A 189 -11.73 -20.09 19.76
N PHE A 190 -11.76 -19.31 20.82
CA PHE A 190 -12.66 -19.54 21.95
C PHE A 190 -14.10 -19.10 21.64
N VAL A 191 -14.30 -17.90 21.11
CA VAL A 191 -15.62 -17.29 20.91
C VAL A 191 -16.30 -17.80 19.64
N GLU A 192 -15.54 -17.92 18.54
CA GLU A 192 -16.04 -18.27 17.20
C GLU A 192 -15.27 -19.48 16.59
N PRO A 193 -15.31 -20.67 17.19
CA PRO A 193 -14.47 -21.81 16.76
C PRO A 193 -14.70 -22.24 15.31
N LYS A 194 -15.91 -22.01 14.76
CA LYS A 194 -16.20 -22.28 13.34
C LYS A 194 -15.46 -21.33 12.41
N ARG A 195 -15.34 -20.04 12.78
CA ARG A 195 -14.58 -19.04 12.07
C ARG A 195 -13.08 -19.36 12.14
N ALA A 196 -12.58 -19.66 13.31
CA ALA A 196 -11.19 -20.08 13.50
C ALA A 196 -10.83 -21.30 12.65
N ALA A 197 -11.71 -22.31 12.58
CA ALA A 197 -11.53 -23.49 11.73
C ALA A 197 -11.55 -23.20 10.22
N SER A 198 -12.02 -22.01 9.81
CA SER A 198 -12.00 -21.59 8.41
C SER A 198 -10.64 -21.01 7.99
N ARG A 199 -9.74 -20.68 8.95
CA ARG A 199 -8.35 -20.30 8.66
C ARG A 199 -7.55 -21.54 8.24
N GLY A 200 -6.42 -21.36 7.58
CA GLY A 200 -5.41 -22.41 7.40
C GLY A 200 -5.82 -23.57 6.53
N LYS A 201 -6.20 -23.34 5.26
CA LYS A 201 -6.28 -24.43 4.27
C LYS A 201 -5.01 -24.57 3.45
N LYS A 202 -4.88 -25.73 2.79
CA LYS A 202 -3.75 -26.07 1.93
C LYS A 202 -3.68 -25.06 0.76
N THR A 203 -2.74 -24.13 0.85
CA THR A 203 -2.28 -23.28 -0.24
C THR A 203 -1.11 -23.95 -0.95
N LEU A 204 -0.76 -23.48 -2.14
CA LEU A 204 0.48 -23.92 -2.80
C LEU A 204 1.69 -23.48 -1.97
N THR A 205 2.72 -24.32 -1.95
CA THR A 205 4.03 -23.91 -1.44
C THR A 205 4.73 -22.99 -2.45
N LEU A 206 5.78 -22.29 -2.03
CA LEU A 206 6.57 -21.45 -2.94
C LEU A 206 7.22 -22.27 -4.05
N GLU A 207 7.62 -23.52 -3.77
CA GLU A 207 8.18 -24.45 -4.74
C GLU A 207 7.14 -24.89 -5.79
N GLU A 208 5.90 -25.16 -5.36
CA GLU A 208 4.81 -25.48 -6.27
C GLU A 208 4.46 -24.28 -7.17
N MET A 209 4.43 -23.07 -6.60
CA MET A 209 4.24 -21.83 -7.38
C MET A 209 5.37 -21.62 -8.39
N LYS A 210 6.63 -21.82 -7.98
CA LYS A 210 7.78 -21.71 -8.86
C LYS A 210 7.67 -22.67 -10.06
N SER A 211 7.31 -23.92 -9.80
CA SER A 211 7.13 -24.92 -10.87
C SER A 211 6.04 -24.54 -11.88
N GLN A 212 4.92 -23.96 -11.39
CA GLN A 212 3.84 -23.47 -12.28
C GLN A 212 4.30 -22.26 -13.10
N LEU A 213 5.03 -21.32 -12.48
CA LEU A 213 5.59 -20.16 -13.18
C LEU A 213 6.59 -20.57 -14.23
N ASP A 214 7.50 -21.52 -13.94
CA ASP A 214 8.48 -22.05 -14.91
C ASP A 214 7.79 -22.64 -16.14
N SER A 215 6.71 -23.38 -15.91
CA SER A 215 5.90 -23.96 -17.00
C SER A 215 5.27 -22.87 -17.88
N LYS A 216 4.81 -21.78 -17.26
CA LYS A 216 4.27 -20.63 -17.97
C LYS A 216 5.35 -19.88 -18.75
N MET A 217 6.50 -19.61 -18.12
CA MET A 217 7.63 -18.92 -18.75
C MET A 217 8.16 -19.70 -19.97
N ALA A 218 8.30 -21.02 -19.86
CA ALA A 218 8.71 -21.88 -20.98
C ALA A 218 7.75 -21.82 -22.19
N SER A 219 6.50 -21.43 -21.99
CA SER A 219 5.53 -21.25 -23.09
C SER A 219 5.82 -20.02 -23.96
N PHE A 220 6.55 -19.02 -23.44
CA PHE A 220 6.91 -17.77 -24.16
C PHE A 220 8.17 -17.89 -25.03
N GLU A 221 9.01 -18.90 -24.82
CA GLU A 221 10.33 -19.03 -25.49
C GLU A 221 10.24 -19.35 -26.98
N LYS A 222 9.07 -19.51 -27.57
CA LYS A 222 8.89 -20.02 -28.95
C LYS A 222 8.90 -18.95 -30.04
N ASP A 223 8.94 -17.67 -29.69
CA ASP A 223 8.98 -16.56 -30.64
C ASP A 223 10.39 -15.98 -30.72
N GLY A 224 11.07 -16.17 -31.87
CA GLY A 224 12.46 -15.76 -32.11
C GLY A 224 12.63 -14.24 -32.37
N SER A 225 11.71 -13.38 -31.95
CA SER A 225 11.89 -11.93 -32.14
C SER A 225 13.02 -11.36 -31.26
N PRO A 226 13.71 -10.28 -31.71
CA PRO A 226 14.77 -9.64 -30.92
C PRO A 226 14.30 -9.21 -29.51
N VAL A 227 13.04 -8.79 -29.38
CA VAL A 227 12.43 -8.40 -28.09
C VAL A 227 12.30 -9.59 -27.16
N ASN A 228 11.84 -10.75 -27.66
CA ASN A 228 11.70 -11.95 -26.83
C ASN A 228 13.06 -12.58 -26.49
N ALA A 229 14.05 -12.45 -27.38
CA ALA A 229 15.42 -12.81 -27.05
C ALA A 229 15.99 -11.96 -25.92
N ALA A 230 15.80 -10.64 -25.98
CA ALA A 230 16.20 -9.71 -24.90
C ALA A 230 15.47 -10.01 -23.57
N ARG A 231 14.16 -10.27 -23.61
CA ARG A 231 13.36 -10.70 -22.43
C ARG A 231 13.94 -11.97 -21.80
N SER A 232 14.23 -12.98 -22.63
CA SER A 232 14.83 -14.24 -22.13
C SER A 232 16.21 -14.04 -21.50
N ASP A 233 17.03 -13.15 -22.02
CA ASP A 233 18.34 -12.86 -21.44
C ASP A 233 18.24 -12.08 -20.14
N ILE A 234 17.36 -11.07 -20.04
CA ILE A 234 17.05 -10.34 -18.79
C ILE A 234 16.57 -11.34 -17.73
N HIS A 235 15.62 -12.19 -18.07
CA HIS A 235 15.10 -13.22 -17.19
C HIS A 235 16.19 -14.13 -16.62
N LYS A 236 17.10 -14.63 -17.45
CA LYS A 236 18.24 -15.45 -16.99
C LYS A 236 19.18 -14.71 -16.03
N VAL A 237 19.34 -13.39 -16.22
CA VAL A 237 20.10 -12.55 -15.29
C VAL A 237 19.39 -12.44 -13.96
N CYS A 238 18.08 -12.18 -13.96
CA CYS A 238 17.25 -12.13 -12.75
C CYS A 238 17.36 -13.43 -11.94
N LEU A 239 17.21 -14.59 -12.59
CA LEU A 239 17.30 -15.89 -11.92
C LEU A 239 18.70 -16.16 -11.31
N ARG A 240 19.77 -15.74 -11.97
CA ARG A 240 21.12 -15.88 -11.39
C ARG A 240 21.31 -15.01 -10.16
N ALA A 241 20.82 -13.79 -10.18
CA ALA A 241 20.91 -12.87 -9.06
C ALA A 241 20.04 -13.33 -7.85
N ALA A 242 19.01 -14.15 -8.08
CA ALA A 242 18.10 -14.62 -7.04
C ALA A 242 18.77 -15.52 -5.97
N PHE A 243 19.94 -16.07 -6.24
CA PHE A 243 20.71 -16.87 -5.26
C PHE A 243 21.57 -16.01 -4.32
N GLY A 244 21.42 -14.69 -4.36
CA GLY A 244 22.03 -13.77 -3.41
C GLY A 244 21.49 -13.92 -1.98
N LYS A 245 22.07 -13.18 -1.02
CA LYS A 245 21.61 -13.14 0.37
C LYS A 245 20.40 -12.19 0.50
N PRO A 246 19.57 -12.34 1.57
CA PRO A 246 18.58 -11.34 1.90
C PRO A 246 19.19 -9.93 1.96
N GLY A 247 18.49 -8.94 1.42
CA GLY A 247 19.02 -7.60 1.26
C GLY A 247 18.06 -6.69 0.49
N ILE A 248 18.52 -5.49 0.17
CA ILE A 248 17.78 -4.58 -0.70
C ILE A 248 18.33 -4.66 -2.10
N TYR A 249 17.46 -4.90 -3.06
CA TYR A 249 17.75 -5.07 -4.47
C TYR A 249 17.04 -4.01 -5.31
N SER A 250 17.63 -3.62 -6.43
CA SER A 250 16.99 -2.82 -7.46
C SER A 250 16.82 -3.63 -8.75
N LEU A 251 15.61 -3.57 -9.30
CA LEU A 251 15.28 -4.15 -10.62
C LEU A 251 14.86 -3.02 -11.56
N THR A 252 15.84 -2.46 -12.28
CA THR A 252 15.61 -1.43 -13.28
C THR A 252 15.71 -2.04 -14.67
N ILE A 253 14.57 -2.25 -15.30
CA ILE A 253 14.49 -2.81 -16.66
C ILE A 253 13.45 -2.07 -17.48
N PRO A 254 13.63 -1.95 -18.82
CA PRO A 254 12.76 -1.14 -19.68
C PRO A 254 11.30 -1.58 -19.65
N THR A 255 10.39 -0.65 -19.91
CA THR A 255 8.96 -0.95 -20.06
C THR A 255 8.73 -1.97 -21.16
N GLY A 256 7.92 -2.98 -20.88
CA GLY A 256 7.62 -4.07 -21.82
C GLY A 256 8.66 -5.20 -21.84
N SER A 257 9.69 -5.17 -20.97
CA SER A 257 10.68 -6.26 -20.84
C SER A 257 10.19 -7.50 -20.10
N GLY A 258 9.05 -7.43 -19.37
CA GLY A 258 8.51 -8.55 -18.59
C GLY A 258 8.63 -8.38 -17.06
N LYS A 259 8.86 -7.16 -16.58
CA LYS A 259 9.15 -6.78 -15.19
C LYS A 259 8.34 -7.55 -14.14
N THR A 260 7.02 -7.66 -14.32
CA THR A 260 6.11 -8.30 -13.35
C THR A 260 6.41 -9.78 -13.14
N LEU A 261 6.66 -10.53 -14.23
CA LEU A 261 6.95 -11.96 -14.12
C LEU A 261 8.40 -12.20 -13.71
N ASP A 262 9.34 -11.39 -14.18
CA ASP A 262 10.76 -11.49 -13.80
C ASP A 262 10.99 -11.19 -12.33
N SER A 263 10.30 -10.15 -11.79
CA SER A 263 10.37 -9.83 -10.36
C SER A 263 9.73 -10.92 -9.49
N LEU A 264 8.60 -11.49 -9.92
CA LEU A 264 7.97 -12.59 -9.21
C LEU A 264 8.85 -13.86 -9.25
N ASP A 265 9.46 -14.18 -10.39
CA ASP A 265 10.30 -15.36 -10.51
C ASP A 265 11.61 -15.23 -9.73
N PHE A 266 12.22 -14.04 -9.75
CA PHE A 266 13.30 -13.72 -8.83
C PHE A 266 12.86 -13.94 -7.38
N ALA A 267 11.71 -13.39 -6.98
CA ALA A 267 11.23 -13.46 -5.60
C ALA A 267 10.96 -14.89 -5.13
N LEU A 268 10.31 -15.71 -5.97
CA LEU A 268 10.08 -17.14 -5.67
C LEU A 268 11.40 -17.91 -5.52
N THR A 269 12.31 -17.74 -6.48
CA THR A 269 13.62 -18.39 -6.46
C THR A 269 14.43 -17.97 -5.24
N HIS A 270 14.44 -16.66 -4.94
CA HIS A 270 15.17 -16.08 -3.81
C HIS A 270 14.59 -16.53 -2.46
N ALA A 271 13.27 -16.52 -2.34
CA ALA A 271 12.58 -16.96 -1.11
C ALA A 271 12.88 -18.43 -0.79
N ILE A 272 12.80 -19.31 -1.79
CA ILE A 272 13.14 -20.74 -1.65
C ILE A 272 14.61 -20.91 -1.24
N ALA A 273 15.54 -20.22 -1.91
CA ALA A 273 16.98 -20.32 -1.64
C ALA A 273 17.36 -19.84 -0.24
N ASN A 274 16.63 -18.86 0.32
CA ASN A 274 16.92 -18.22 1.60
C ASN A 274 15.97 -18.66 2.74
N GLY A 275 15.04 -19.58 2.50
CA GLY A 275 14.08 -20.06 3.50
C GLY A 275 13.08 -18.97 3.95
N GLN A 276 12.75 -18.03 3.08
CA GLN A 276 11.72 -17.03 3.33
C GLN A 276 10.34 -17.65 3.09
N ARG A 277 9.30 -17.08 3.71
CA ARG A 277 8.00 -17.76 3.84
C ARG A 277 6.93 -17.26 2.86
N ARG A 278 7.04 -16.02 2.38
CA ARG A 278 6.00 -15.38 1.56
C ARG A 278 6.54 -14.29 0.67
N ILE A 279 5.74 -13.92 -0.32
CA ILE A 279 6.01 -12.80 -1.21
C ILE A 279 4.91 -11.76 -1.03
N ILE A 280 5.29 -10.49 -0.89
CA ILE A 280 4.40 -9.34 -0.80
C ILE A 280 4.67 -8.45 -1.99
N TYR A 281 3.72 -8.39 -2.92
CA TYR A 281 3.80 -7.58 -4.13
C TYR A 281 3.00 -6.29 -3.90
N ALA A 282 3.69 -5.19 -3.64
CA ALA A 282 3.10 -3.89 -3.35
C ALA A 282 3.15 -2.97 -4.57
N ILE A 283 2.01 -2.38 -4.93
CA ILE A 283 1.78 -1.63 -6.16
C ILE A 283 1.11 -0.28 -5.81
N PRO A 284 1.38 0.83 -6.52
CA PRO A 284 0.83 2.13 -6.14
C PRO A 284 -0.68 2.28 -6.39
N PHE A 285 -1.24 1.61 -7.40
CA PHE A 285 -2.60 1.83 -7.87
C PHE A 285 -3.48 0.58 -7.75
N THR A 286 -4.71 0.74 -7.24
CA THR A 286 -5.66 -0.37 -7.02
C THR A 286 -6.02 -1.11 -8.30
N SER A 287 -6.18 -0.41 -9.43
CA SER A 287 -6.46 -1.04 -10.73
C SER A 287 -5.33 -1.96 -11.20
N VAL A 288 -4.08 -1.62 -10.89
CA VAL A 288 -2.91 -2.47 -11.21
C VAL A 288 -2.85 -3.66 -10.26
N VAL A 289 -3.21 -3.46 -8.98
CA VAL A 289 -3.33 -4.56 -8.00
C VAL A 289 -4.32 -5.60 -8.49
N GLU A 290 -5.52 -5.17 -8.92
CA GLU A 290 -6.58 -6.05 -9.46
C GLU A 290 -6.08 -6.86 -10.67
N GLN A 291 -5.46 -6.19 -11.65
CA GLN A 291 -4.92 -6.84 -12.85
C GLN A 291 -3.80 -7.84 -12.52
N THR A 292 -2.86 -7.44 -11.65
CA THR A 292 -1.75 -8.29 -11.23
C THR A 292 -2.25 -9.49 -10.43
N ALA A 293 -3.16 -9.27 -9.49
CA ALA A 293 -3.78 -10.33 -8.70
C ALA A 293 -4.57 -11.30 -9.59
N HIS A 294 -5.33 -10.80 -10.57
CA HIS A 294 -6.03 -11.65 -11.55
C HIS A 294 -5.04 -12.54 -12.32
N THR A 295 -3.94 -11.97 -12.81
CA THR A 295 -2.87 -12.71 -13.49
C THR A 295 -2.29 -13.80 -12.60
N PHE A 296 -1.95 -13.49 -11.34
CA PHE A 296 -1.38 -14.45 -10.42
C PHE A 296 -2.40 -15.52 -9.98
N LYS A 297 -3.65 -15.15 -9.74
CA LYS A 297 -4.74 -16.10 -9.44
C LYS A 297 -4.99 -17.07 -10.60
N SER A 298 -4.86 -16.61 -11.85
CA SER A 298 -4.98 -17.49 -13.02
C SER A 298 -3.87 -18.54 -13.11
N MET A 299 -2.69 -18.25 -12.54
CA MET A 299 -1.55 -19.17 -12.50
C MET A 299 -1.57 -20.08 -11.27
N PHE A 300 -1.86 -19.54 -10.09
CA PHE A 300 -1.66 -20.22 -8.80
C PHE A 300 -2.96 -20.60 -8.07
N GLY A 301 -4.11 -20.22 -8.64
CA GLY A 301 -5.40 -20.39 -8.00
C GLY A 301 -5.70 -19.32 -6.95
N VAL A 302 -7.00 -19.09 -6.75
CA VAL A 302 -7.51 -18.04 -5.84
C VAL A 302 -7.14 -18.27 -4.36
N GLU A 303 -6.92 -19.52 -3.97
CA GLU A 303 -6.59 -19.89 -2.58
C GLU A 303 -5.16 -19.49 -2.17
N SER A 304 -4.25 -19.38 -3.14
CA SER A 304 -2.83 -19.14 -2.90
C SER A 304 -2.41 -17.69 -3.08
N VAL A 305 -3.30 -16.85 -3.63
CA VAL A 305 -3.04 -15.43 -3.88
C VAL A 305 -4.03 -14.57 -3.11
N LEU A 306 -3.52 -13.86 -2.12
CA LEU A 306 -4.29 -12.88 -1.35
C LEU A 306 -4.22 -11.53 -2.05
N GLU A 307 -5.37 -11.02 -2.45
CA GLU A 307 -5.51 -9.64 -2.93
C GLU A 307 -6.04 -8.76 -1.81
N HIS A 308 -5.34 -7.66 -1.50
CA HIS A 308 -5.71 -6.79 -0.39
C HIS A 308 -5.56 -5.30 -0.71
N HIS A 309 -6.67 -4.65 -1.01
CA HIS A 309 -6.79 -3.20 -1.17
C HIS A 309 -8.20 -2.73 -0.78
N SER A 310 -8.44 -1.41 -0.77
CA SER A 310 -9.70 -0.82 -0.30
C SER A 310 -10.94 -1.25 -1.12
N ASN A 311 -10.77 -1.56 -2.40
CA ASN A 311 -11.86 -1.79 -3.34
C ASN A 311 -12.09 -3.28 -3.69
N TYR A 312 -11.44 -4.23 -2.99
CA TYR A 312 -11.53 -5.64 -3.32
C TYR A 312 -12.95 -6.22 -3.14
N ASP A 313 -13.52 -6.83 -4.19
CA ASP A 313 -14.82 -7.56 -4.15
C ASP A 313 -14.60 -9.07 -4.05
N TYR A 314 -15.25 -9.73 -3.09
CA TYR A 314 -15.15 -11.19 -2.89
C TYR A 314 -16.00 -12.01 -3.89
N LYS A 315 -16.75 -11.39 -4.82
CA LYS A 315 -17.59 -12.08 -5.79
C LYS A 315 -16.82 -12.84 -6.87
N ASP A 316 -15.54 -12.48 -7.08
CA ASP A 316 -14.69 -13.20 -8.04
C ASP A 316 -14.36 -14.64 -7.62
N LEU A 317 -14.95 -15.11 -6.50
CA LEU A 317 -14.75 -16.44 -5.97
C LEU A 317 -15.85 -17.44 -6.37
N ASP A 318 -16.53 -17.23 -7.51
CA ASP A 318 -17.48 -18.16 -8.17
C ASP A 318 -18.47 -18.87 -7.19
N GLY A 319 -19.01 -18.13 -6.22
CA GLY A 319 -19.99 -18.66 -5.27
C GLY A 319 -19.43 -19.56 -4.17
N ASP A 320 -18.09 -19.69 -4.02
CA ASP A 320 -17.50 -20.38 -2.86
C ASP A 320 -17.42 -19.44 -1.65
N GLU A 321 -18.50 -19.38 -0.87
CA GLU A 321 -18.58 -18.62 0.37
C GLU A 321 -17.42 -18.94 1.34
N ARG A 322 -16.90 -20.17 1.32
CA ARG A 322 -15.80 -20.58 2.20
C ARG A 322 -14.48 -19.97 1.74
N ALA A 323 -14.24 -19.87 0.44
CA ALA A 323 -13.08 -19.19 -0.12
C ALA A 323 -13.13 -17.69 0.22
N ALA A 324 -14.28 -17.05 0.09
CA ALA A 324 -14.48 -15.66 0.45
C ALA A 324 -14.20 -15.38 1.94
N VAL A 325 -14.69 -16.23 2.83
CA VAL A 325 -14.41 -16.14 4.27
C VAL A 325 -12.90 -16.28 4.53
N ARG A 326 -12.21 -17.25 3.90
CA ARG A 326 -10.76 -17.45 4.09
C ARG A 326 -9.95 -16.24 3.63
N GLN A 327 -10.22 -15.72 2.43
CA GLN A 327 -9.56 -14.53 1.91
C GLN A 327 -9.71 -13.35 2.87
N ARG A 328 -10.92 -13.13 3.40
CA ARG A 328 -11.17 -12.09 4.39
C ARG A 328 -10.36 -12.28 5.67
N LEU A 329 -10.28 -13.51 6.17
CA LEU A 329 -9.51 -13.83 7.38
C LEU A 329 -8.00 -13.65 7.14
N SER A 330 -7.49 -14.02 5.97
CA SER A 330 -6.08 -13.84 5.61
C SER A 330 -5.68 -12.37 5.42
N MET A 331 -6.62 -11.48 5.03
CA MET A 331 -6.36 -10.04 4.96
C MET A 331 -6.06 -9.41 6.32
N GLU A 332 -6.58 -9.99 7.41
CA GLU A 332 -6.41 -9.43 8.75
C GLU A 332 -4.94 -9.46 9.17
N ASN A 333 -4.21 -10.53 8.83
CA ASN A 333 -2.83 -10.73 9.27
C ASN A 333 -1.84 -11.10 8.15
N TRP A 334 -2.27 -11.16 6.89
CA TRP A 334 -1.44 -11.56 5.74
C TRP A 334 -0.85 -12.97 5.84
N ASP A 335 -1.60 -13.90 6.38
CA ASP A 335 -1.21 -15.31 6.39
C ASP A 335 -1.55 -15.99 5.05
N ALA A 336 -0.72 -15.71 4.05
CA ALA A 336 -0.81 -16.25 2.69
C ALA A 336 0.60 -16.31 2.06
N PRO A 337 0.86 -17.24 1.12
CA PRO A 337 2.17 -17.36 0.48
C PRO A 337 2.47 -16.23 -0.52
N LEU A 338 1.46 -15.67 -1.19
CA LEU A 338 1.58 -14.54 -2.10
C LEU A 338 0.48 -13.50 -1.80
N ILE A 339 0.90 -12.30 -1.47
CA ILE A 339 0.03 -11.16 -1.19
C ILE A 339 0.24 -10.10 -2.29
N VAL A 340 -0.84 -9.65 -2.93
CA VAL A 340 -0.83 -8.51 -3.85
C VAL A 340 -1.59 -7.37 -3.19
N THR A 341 -0.93 -6.25 -2.98
CA THR A 341 -1.46 -5.15 -2.16
C THR A 341 -1.00 -3.79 -2.67
N THR A 342 -1.41 -2.72 -1.98
CA THR A 342 -0.95 -1.36 -2.29
C THR A 342 0.22 -0.93 -1.39
N ASN A 343 1.07 0.01 -1.88
CA ASN A 343 2.09 0.67 -1.07
C ASN A 343 1.47 1.33 0.18
N VAL A 344 0.24 1.87 0.04
CA VAL A 344 -0.54 2.46 1.14
C VAL A 344 -0.79 1.44 2.24
N GLN A 345 -1.32 0.25 1.89
CA GLN A 345 -1.62 -0.80 2.87
C GLN A 345 -0.36 -1.31 3.57
N LEU A 346 0.76 -1.42 2.85
CA LEU A 346 2.03 -1.86 3.40
C LEU A 346 2.54 -0.86 4.46
N PHE A 347 2.81 0.38 4.05
CA PHE A 347 3.51 1.33 4.91
C PHE A 347 2.60 1.94 6.00
N GLU A 348 1.31 2.18 5.71
CA GLU A 348 0.37 2.60 6.75
C GLU A 348 0.14 1.51 7.80
N SER A 349 0.34 0.22 7.48
CA SER A 349 0.30 -0.84 8.50
C SER A 349 1.54 -0.83 9.37
N VAL A 350 2.73 -0.61 8.80
CA VAL A 350 4.01 -0.56 9.53
C VAL A 350 3.98 0.56 10.57
N TYR A 351 3.52 1.74 10.20
CA TYR A 351 3.52 2.92 11.07
C TYR A 351 2.23 3.11 11.87
N SER A 352 1.21 2.27 11.67
CA SER A 352 -0.04 2.35 12.45
C SER A 352 0.17 2.13 13.94
N ASP A 353 -0.72 2.71 14.72
CA ASP A 353 -0.92 2.45 16.14
C ASP A 353 -2.05 1.42 16.39
N LYS A 354 -2.98 1.24 15.42
CA LYS A 354 -4.21 0.45 15.57
C LYS A 354 -3.96 -1.06 15.53
N PRO A 355 -4.50 -1.85 16.49
CA PRO A 355 -4.31 -3.30 16.54
C PRO A 355 -4.68 -4.00 15.23
N SER A 356 -5.86 -3.66 14.68
CA SER A 356 -6.38 -4.27 13.45
C SER A 356 -5.50 -4.05 12.22
N ARG A 357 -4.74 -2.94 12.16
CA ARG A 357 -3.79 -2.66 11.07
C ARG A 357 -2.44 -3.32 11.32
N CYS A 358 -1.98 -3.35 12.59
CA CYS A 358 -0.67 -3.86 12.96
C CYS A 358 -0.56 -5.38 12.94
N ARG A 359 -1.66 -6.13 13.04
CA ARG A 359 -1.68 -7.62 13.11
C ARG A 359 -0.85 -8.31 12.03
N LYS A 360 -0.64 -7.68 10.88
CA LYS A 360 0.08 -8.24 9.73
C LYS A 360 1.58 -8.00 9.75
N ASN A 361 2.08 -7.06 10.57
CA ASN A 361 3.47 -6.59 10.48
C ASN A 361 4.49 -7.69 10.79
N HIS A 362 4.22 -8.59 11.76
CA HIS A 362 5.13 -9.70 12.06
C HIS A 362 5.34 -10.62 10.85
N ASN A 363 4.38 -10.68 9.93
CA ASN A 363 4.44 -11.43 8.68
C ASN A 363 5.29 -10.76 7.59
N LEU A 364 5.83 -9.56 7.84
CA LEU A 364 6.87 -8.94 7.01
C LEU A 364 8.24 -9.60 7.23
N ALA A 365 8.49 -10.19 8.41
CA ALA A 365 9.71 -10.93 8.68
C ALA A 365 9.82 -12.16 7.75
N LYS A 366 11.05 -12.46 7.30
CA LYS A 366 11.34 -13.55 6.36
C LYS A 366 10.40 -13.58 5.15
N SER A 367 10.15 -12.41 4.57
CA SER A 367 9.39 -12.24 3.33
C SER A 367 10.25 -11.65 2.21
N VAL A 368 9.78 -11.77 0.96
CA VAL A 368 10.27 -10.96 -0.17
C VAL A 368 9.22 -9.91 -0.46
N ILE A 369 9.57 -8.63 -0.31
CA ILE A 369 8.72 -7.49 -0.61
C ILE A 369 9.13 -6.92 -1.96
N ILE A 370 8.23 -6.97 -2.93
CA ILE A 370 8.39 -6.32 -4.23
C ILE A 370 7.64 -5.00 -4.18
N LEU A 371 8.35 -3.89 -4.38
CA LEU A 371 7.76 -2.56 -4.54
C LEU A 371 7.77 -2.20 -6.02
N ASP A 372 6.63 -2.34 -6.68
CA ASP A 372 6.52 -1.93 -8.08
C ASP A 372 6.30 -0.43 -8.19
N GLU A 373 6.88 0.18 -9.21
CA GLU A 373 6.89 1.64 -9.44
C GLU A 373 7.29 2.44 -8.18
N VAL A 374 8.45 2.10 -7.60
CA VAL A 374 8.95 2.69 -6.34
C VAL A 374 8.99 4.23 -6.35
N GLN A 375 9.20 4.85 -7.52
CA GLN A 375 9.17 6.31 -7.69
C GLN A 375 7.82 6.95 -7.39
N SER A 376 6.77 6.16 -7.25
CA SER A 376 5.42 6.63 -6.88
C SER A 376 5.22 6.78 -5.36
N LEU A 377 6.21 6.40 -4.53
CA LEU A 377 6.14 6.68 -3.10
C LEU A 377 6.06 8.20 -2.87
N PRO A 378 5.18 8.66 -1.95
CA PRO A 378 5.08 10.09 -1.65
C PRO A 378 6.42 10.63 -1.13
N ASP A 379 6.89 11.74 -1.73
CA ASP A 379 8.16 12.37 -1.35
C ASP A 379 8.22 12.65 0.16
N GLU A 380 7.14 13.16 0.73
CA GLU A 380 7.00 13.56 2.14
C GLU A 380 7.12 12.41 3.17
N TYR A 381 7.00 11.15 2.74
CA TYR A 381 7.15 9.95 3.58
C TYR A 381 8.26 9.02 3.10
N LEU A 382 9.08 9.46 2.17
CA LEU A 382 10.05 8.60 1.50
C LEU A 382 11.09 8.03 2.48
N LYS A 383 11.68 8.88 3.33
CA LYS A 383 12.67 8.43 4.33
C LYS A 383 12.12 7.39 5.30
N PRO A 384 10.97 7.58 5.97
CA PRO A 384 10.37 6.55 6.81
C PRO A 384 10.10 5.24 6.08
N CYS A 385 9.64 5.28 4.82
CA CYS A 385 9.43 4.07 4.02
C CYS A 385 10.74 3.32 3.79
N LEU A 386 11.78 4.03 3.40
CA LEU A 386 13.11 3.45 3.18
C LEU A 386 13.71 2.91 4.48
N ALA A 387 13.58 3.63 5.61
CA ALA A 387 14.03 3.16 6.92
C ALA A 387 13.37 1.84 7.33
N ALA A 388 12.07 1.71 7.10
CA ALA A 388 11.36 0.46 7.40
C ALA A 388 11.88 -0.71 6.55
N LEU A 389 12.20 -0.48 5.27
CA LEU A 389 12.79 -1.50 4.40
C LEU A 389 14.21 -1.87 4.82
N GLU A 390 15.03 -0.88 5.18
CA GLU A 390 16.38 -1.12 5.71
C GLU A 390 16.34 -1.96 6.97
N GLU A 391 15.46 -1.60 7.90
CA GLU A 391 15.30 -2.32 9.17
C GLU A 391 14.81 -3.76 8.95
N LEU A 392 13.77 -3.95 8.14
CA LEU A 392 13.26 -5.28 7.78
C LEU A 392 14.32 -6.14 7.10
N SER A 393 15.11 -5.56 6.22
CA SER A 393 16.18 -6.27 5.52
C SER A 393 17.33 -6.63 6.44
N ARG A 394 17.76 -5.71 7.30
CA ARG A 394 18.91 -5.87 8.19
C ARG A 394 18.63 -6.86 9.33
N ASN A 395 17.47 -6.75 9.95
CA ASN A 395 17.20 -7.39 11.23
C ASN A 395 16.11 -8.46 11.21
N TYR A 396 15.30 -8.55 10.13
CA TYR A 396 14.16 -9.46 10.08
C TYR A 396 14.24 -10.48 8.93
N GLY A 397 15.39 -10.58 8.26
CA GLY A 397 15.61 -11.56 7.17
C GLY A 397 14.71 -11.34 5.96
N THR A 398 14.23 -10.13 5.79
CA THR A 398 13.38 -9.72 4.66
C THR A 398 14.25 -9.30 3.48
N THR A 399 13.79 -9.55 2.26
CA THR A 399 14.37 -9.00 1.04
C THR A 399 13.41 -7.98 0.45
N ALA A 400 13.91 -6.79 0.11
CA ALA A 400 13.13 -5.78 -0.62
C ALA A 400 13.65 -5.64 -2.04
N ILE A 401 12.75 -5.63 -3.04
CA ILE A 401 13.05 -5.45 -4.46
C ILE A 401 12.37 -4.17 -4.92
N LEU A 402 13.18 -3.17 -5.28
CA LEU A 402 12.71 -1.90 -5.81
C LEU A 402 12.59 -2.01 -7.34
N CYS A 403 11.36 -2.21 -7.83
CA CYS A 403 11.08 -2.36 -9.25
C CYS A 403 10.71 -1.03 -9.89
N THR A 404 11.31 -0.72 -11.02
CA THR A 404 11.02 0.51 -11.78
C THR A 404 11.47 0.38 -13.24
N ALA A 405 10.88 1.18 -14.12
CA ALA A 405 11.40 1.37 -15.47
C ALA A 405 12.45 2.51 -15.54
N THR A 406 12.41 3.41 -14.56
CA THR A 406 13.29 4.58 -14.44
C THR A 406 13.88 4.59 -13.04
N GLN A 407 15.20 4.39 -12.91
CA GLN A 407 15.82 4.29 -11.59
C GLN A 407 15.79 5.65 -10.87
N PRO A 408 15.08 5.79 -9.74
CA PRO A 408 15.17 6.99 -8.94
C PRO A 408 16.55 7.06 -8.26
N ALA A 409 17.14 8.27 -8.22
CA ALA A 409 18.40 8.53 -7.54
C ALA A 409 18.16 8.58 -6.00
N LEU A 410 17.95 7.43 -5.38
CA LEU A 410 17.66 7.32 -3.95
C LEU A 410 18.91 7.34 -3.06
N ASP A 411 20.11 7.34 -3.64
CA ASP A 411 21.38 7.18 -2.91
C ASP A 411 21.54 8.17 -1.74
N ALA A 412 21.06 9.42 -1.92
CA ALA A 412 21.12 10.46 -0.90
C ALA A 412 19.97 10.41 0.13
N VAL A 413 18.96 9.57 -0.08
CA VAL A 413 17.73 9.57 0.72
C VAL A 413 17.67 8.42 1.72
N TRP A 414 18.49 7.36 1.52
CA TRP A 414 18.55 6.23 2.44
C TRP A 414 18.98 6.67 3.83
N PRO A 415 18.13 6.51 4.86
CA PRO A 415 18.43 7.02 6.21
C PRO A 415 19.68 6.41 6.85
N PHE A 416 19.97 5.12 6.56
CA PHE A 416 21.09 4.37 7.12
C PHE A 416 22.15 3.99 6.08
N GLY A 417 22.12 4.67 4.92
CA GLY A 417 23.18 4.58 3.91
C GLY A 417 23.20 3.30 3.09
N THR A 418 22.07 2.60 2.97
CA THR A 418 21.95 1.39 2.13
C THR A 418 22.20 1.71 0.65
N ILE A 419 22.95 0.83 -0.01
CA ILE A 419 23.11 0.81 -1.47
C ILE A 419 22.42 -0.45 -1.99
N PRO A 420 21.31 -0.34 -2.74
CA PRO A 420 20.62 -1.49 -3.30
C PRO A 420 21.53 -2.29 -4.26
N THR A 421 21.46 -3.63 -4.19
CA THR A 421 22.14 -4.50 -5.13
C THR A 421 21.39 -4.54 -6.46
N GLU A 422 22.00 -4.16 -7.54
CA GLU A 422 21.39 -4.16 -8.87
C GLU A 422 21.24 -5.61 -9.39
N ILE A 423 19.98 -6.01 -9.68
CA ILE A 423 19.66 -7.36 -10.20
C ILE A 423 20.13 -7.50 -11.64
N VAL A 424 19.81 -6.52 -12.50
CA VAL A 424 20.19 -6.51 -13.91
C VAL A 424 21.11 -5.33 -14.18
N PRO A 425 22.43 -5.57 -14.34
CA PRO A 425 23.38 -4.52 -14.67
C PRO A 425 22.99 -3.76 -15.95
N ILE A 426 23.33 -2.47 -16.01
CA ILE A 426 22.92 -1.58 -17.11
C ILE A 426 23.28 -2.12 -18.49
N ASN A 427 24.44 -2.74 -18.64
CA ASN A 427 24.91 -3.36 -19.90
C ASN A 427 24.19 -4.65 -20.29
N GLN A 428 23.30 -5.19 -19.43
CA GLN A 428 22.51 -6.41 -19.66
C GLN A 428 21.00 -6.12 -19.76
N ARG A 429 20.59 -4.85 -19.73
CA ARG A 429 19.17 -4.44 -19.79
C ARG A 429 18.62 -4.45 -21.21
N HIS A 430 19.48 -4.61 -22.23
CA HIS A 430 19.10 -4.53 -23.65
C HIS A 430 18.30 -3.27 -24.01
N GLN A 431 18.68 -2.15 -23.37
CA GLN A 431 17.92 -0.89 -23.41
C GLN A 431 17.68 -0.40 -24.83
N GLU A 432 18.70 -0.50 -25.71
CA GLU A 432 18.60 -0.10 -27.11
C GLU A 432 17.46 -0.80 -27.86
N ILE A 433 17.22 -2.10 -27.58
CA ILE A 433 16.15 -2.88 -28.23
C ILE A 433 14.77 -2.35 -27.82
N PHE A 434 14.62 -1.93 -26.55
CA PHE A 434 13.34 -1.42 -26.05
C PHE A 434 13.14 0.07 -26.35
N GLU A 435 14.19 0.89 -26.32
CA GLU A 435 14.11 2.33 -26.56
C GLU A 435 14.03 2.67 -28.04
N SER A 436 14.71 1.90 -28.93
CA SER A 436 14.61 2.15 -30.38
C SER A 436 13.23 1.98 -30.98
N ARG A 437 12.30 1.36 -30.24
CA ARG A 437 10.91 1.21 -30.67
C ARG A 437 10.10 2.49 -30.59
N VAL A 438 10.58 3.52 -29.85
CA VAL A 438 9.85 4.75 -29.61
C VAL A 438 10.80 5.93 -29.75
N LYS A 439 10.37 6.94 -30.51
CA LYS A 439 11.07 8.20 -30.61
C LYS A 439 10.31 9.26 -29.80
N ILE A 440 10.96 9.85 -28.81
CA ILE A 440 10.38 10.92 -27.97
C ILE A 440 10.93 12.25 -28.44
N GLU A 441 10.05 13.19 -28.78
CA GLU A 441 10.41 14.53 -29.25
C GLU A 441 9.65 15.60 -28.49
N HIS A 442 10.35 16.62 -27.98
CA HIS A 442 9.72 17.83 -27.47
C HIS A 442 9.40 18.77 -28.63
N ILE A 443 8.11 19.03 -28.83
CA ILE A 443 7.62 19.83 -29.97
C ILE A 443 7.25 21.28 -29.59
N GLY A 444 7.58 21.68 -28.34
CA GLY A 444 7.36 23.02 -27.84
C GLY A 444 5.90 23.31 -27.53
N GLU A 445 5.56 24.59 -27.63
CA GLU A 445 4.27 25.13 -27.24
C GLU A 445 3.24 25.05 -28.38
N LEU A 446 2.05 24.56 -28.03
CA LEU A 446 0.90 24.48 -28.96
C LEU A 446 -0.33 25.16 -28.36
N SER A 447 -1.17 25.74 -29.23
CA SER A 447 -2.54 26.04 -28.84
C SER A 447 -3.42 24.79 -28.84
N ILE A 448 -4.58 24.85 -28.20
CA ILE A 448 -5.55 23.74 -28.25
C ILE A 448 -5.89 23.38 -29.71
N GLN A 449 -6.17 24.39 -30.57
CA GLN A 449 -6.48 24.14 -31.97
C GLN A 449 -5.30 23.52 -32.74
N GLY A 450 -4.07 23.93 -32.42
CA GLY A 450 -2.86 23.31 -32.98
C GLY A 450 -2.71 21.83 -32.56
N LEU A 451 -3.02 21.51 -31.30
CA LEU A 451 -3.01 20.15 -30.79
C LEU A 451 -4.13 19.33 -31.42
N VAL A 452 -5.37 19.83 -31.49
CA VAL A 452 -6.49 19.17 -32.17
C VAL A 452 -6.14 18.85 -33.61
N GLY A 453 -5.57 19.83 -34.36
CA GLY A 453 -5.12 19.60 -35.73
C GLY A 453 -4.20 18.40 -35.88
N LYS A 454 -3.23 18.26 -34.97
CA LYS A 454 -2.32 17.11 -34.95
C LYS A 454 -3.01 15.79 -34.60
N LEU A 455 -3.93 15.78 -33.62
CA LEU A 455 -4.68 14.57 -33.22
C LEU A 455 -5.66 14.11 -34.30
N VAL A 456 -6.18 15.03 -35.13
CA VAL A 456 -7.07 14.69 -36.26
C VAL A 456 -6.34 13.89 -37.33
N GLU A 457 -5.06 14.19 -37.58
CA GLU A 457 -4.23 13.50 -38.57
C GLU A 457 -3.97 12.01 -38.26
N GLU A 458 -4.11 11.62 -37.01
CA GLU A 458 -3.83 10.25 -36.53
C GLU A 458 -5.11 9.41 -36.44
N ASP A 459 -5.14 8.22 -36.99
CA ASP A 459 -6.30 7.29 -36.83
C ASP A 459 -6.37 6.75 -35.40
N GLN A 460 -5.23 6.39 -34.81
CA GLN A 460 -5.13 5.87 -33.46
C GLN A 460 -4.10 6.70 -32.66
N VAL A 461 -4.56 7.40 -31.64
CA VAL A 461 -3.72 8.29 -30.86
C VAL A 461 -4.15 8.37 -29.40
N LEU A 462 -3.15 8.45 -28.52
CA LEU A 462 -3.33 8.76 -27.11
C LEU A 462 -2.81 10.16 -26.82
N CYS A 463 -3.63 11.00 -26.21
CA CYS A 463 -3.22 12.31 -25.68
C CYS A 463 -3.35 12.32 -24.16
N VAL A 464 -2.24 12.51 -23.45
CA VAL A 464 -2.20 12.54 -21.98
C VAL A 464 -1.94 13.96 -21.50
N VAL A 465 -2.86 14.49 -20.70
CA VAL A 465 -2.78 15.84 -20.12
C VAL A 465 -2.77 15.78 -18.59
N SER A 466 -2.35 16.86 -17.95
CA SER A 466 -2.04 16.87 -16.52
C SER A 466 -3.28 17.03 -15.62
N THR A 467 -4.39 17.60 -16.13
CA THR A 467 -5.57 17.89 -15.33
C THR A 467 -6.86 17.32 -15.92
N ARG A 468 -7.85 17.05 -15.07
CA ARG A 468 -9.20 16.60 -15.51
C ARG A 468 -9.89 17.66 -16.37
N GLY A 469 -9.70 18.96 -16.03
CA GLY A 469 -10.25 20.07 -16.80
C GLY A 469 -9.67 20.14 -18.20
N ALA A 470 -8.34 20.03 -18.34
CA ALA A 470 -7.66 19.97 -19.64
C ALA A 470 -8.15 18.76 -20.46
N ALA A 471 -8.29 17.58 -19.82
CA ALA A 471 -8.79 16.37 -20.50
C ALA A 471 -10.24 16.55 -21.01
N SER A 472 -11.12 17.12 -20.19
CA SER A 472 -12.51 17.39 -20.56
C SER A 472 -12.60 18.37 -21.71
N ARG A 473 -11.87 19.50 -21.63
CA ARG A 473 -11.84 20.52 -22.66
C ARG A 473 -11.27 20.00 -23.98
N MET A 474 -10.18 19.23 -23.89
CA MET A 474 -9.54 18.64 -25.06
C MET A 474 -10.45 17.63 -25.77
N TYR A 475 -11.22 16.84 -24.97
CA TYR A 475 -12.24 15.93 -25.52
C TYR A 475 -13.31 16.70 -26.30
N ASP A 476 -13.86 17.79 -25.74
CA ASP A 476 -14.90 18.58 -26.40
C ASP A 476 -14.39 19.18 -27.72
N GLU A 477 -13.25 19.87 -27.70
CA GLU A 477 -12.64 20.47 -28.88
C GLU A 477 -12.33 19.45 -30.00
N LEU A 478 -11.89 18.24 -29.63
CA LEU A 478 -11.63 17.18 -30.61
C LEU A 478 -12.94 16.58 -31.15
N ALA A 479 -13.92 16.30 -30.27
CA ALA A 479 -15.20 15.74 -30.65
C ALA A 479 -16.02 16.70 -31.53
N ASP A 480 -15.91 18.00 -31.33
CA ASP A 480 -16.55 19.03 -32.17
C ASP A 480 -16.02 19.00 -33.62
N VAL A 481 -14.76 18.57 -33.81
CA VAL A 481 -14.13 18.52 -35.14
C VAL A 481 -14.38 17.19 -35.85
N VAL A 482 -14.22 16.05 -35.14
CA VAL A 482 -14.27 14.70 -35.77
C VAL A 482 -15.52 13.90 -35.46
N GLY A 483 -16.41 14.41 -34.61
CA GLY A 483 -17.53 13.67 -34.03
C GLY A 483 -17.09 12.87 -32.81
N SER A 484 -18.07 12.35 -32.05
CA SER A 484 -17.82 11.59 -30.82
C SER A 484 -17.49 10.11 -31.04
N ASP A 485 -17.78 9.56 -32.24
CA ASP A 485 -17.47 8.15 -32.51
C ASP A 485 -15.96 7.92 -32.60
N GLY A 486 -15.44 7.03 -31.79
CA GLY A 486 -14.01 6.73 -31.69
C GLY A 486 -13.19 7.76 -30.93
N VAL A 487 -13.82 8.76 -30.27
CA VAL A 487 -13.17 9.70 -29.34
C VAL A 487 -13.54 9.33 -27.91
N PHE A 488 -12.55 9.15 -27.06
CA PHE A 488 -12.73 8.68 -25.68
C PHE A 488 -12.07 9.61 -24.68
N HIS A 489 -12.73 9.83 -23.55
CA HIS A 489 -12.18 10.51 -22.39
C HIS A 489 -11.91 9.51 -21.27
N LEU A 490 -10.77 9.61 -20.60
CA LEU A 490 -10.40 8.78 -19.45
C LEU A 490 -9.81 9.61 -18.31
N SER A 491 -10.53 9.70 -17.21
CA SER A 491 -10.02 10.37 -16.00
C SER A 491 -10.67 9.84 -14.74
N ALA A 492 -10.21 10.30 -13.58
CA ALA A 492 -10.81 9.99 -12.29
C ALA A 492 -12.20 10.67 -12.07
N SER A 493 -12.72 11.42 -13.04
CA SER A 493 -14.11 11.88 -13.07
C SER A 493 -15.10 10.76 -13.40
N MET A 494 -14.63 9.65 -13.97
CA MET A 494 -15.42 8.46 -14.22
C MET A 494 -15.32 7.50 -13.04
N THR A 495 -16.41 6.79 -12.74
CA THR A 495 -16.37 5.68 -11.77
C THR A 495 -15.47 4.54 -12.30
N PRO A 496 -14.86 3.71 -11.43
CA PRO A 496 -14.05 2.56 -11.85
C PRO A 496 -14.76 1.64 -12.86
N ASN A 497 -16.02 1.32 -12.61
CA ASN A 497 -16.83 0.50 -13.53
C ASN A 497 -16.99 1.16 -14.91
N HIS A 498 -17.24 2.47 -14.96
CA HIS A 498 -17.36 3.23 -16.21
C HIS A 498 -16.05 3.21 -16.99
N ARG A 499 -14.93 3.50 -16.32
CA ARG A 499 -13.59 3.45 -16.92
C ARG A 499 -13.27 2.08 -17.52
N GLY A 500 -13.62 1.00 -16.80
CA GLY A 500 -13.42 -0.36 -17.29
C GLY A 500 -14.14 -0.62 -18.62
N LYS A 501 -15.39 -0.14 -18.76
CA LYS A 501 -16.15 -0.27 -20.00
C LYS A 501 -15.52 0.52 -21.16
N VAL A 502 -15.09 1.76 -20.90
CA VAL A 502 -14.41 2.60 -21.91
C VAL A 502 -13.10 1.96 -22.34
N LEU A 503 -12.29 1.46 -21.40
CA LEU A 503 -11.03 0.78 -21.71
C LEU A 503 -11.24 -0.47 -22.55
N ALA A 504 -12.24 -1.29 -22.25
CA ALA A 504 -12.55 -2.48 -23.05
C ALA A 504 -12.95 -2.12 -24.49
N GLU A 505 -13.68 -1.02 -24.69
CA GLU A 505 -14.00 -0.52 -26.03
C GLU A 505 -12.77 0.00 -26.77
N VAL A 506 -11.90 0.78 -26.08
CA VAL A 506 -10.63 1.27 -26.64
C VAL A 506 -9.75 0.08 -27.08
N GLU A 507 -9.58 -0.94 -26.23
CA GLU A 507 -8.80 -2.14 -26.54
C GLU A 507 -9.37 -2.88 -27.77
N GLY A 508 -10.71 -3.01 -27.85
CA GLY A 508 -11.38 -3.59 -29.01
C GLY A 508 -11.09 -2.83 -30.30
N ARG A 509 -11.26 -1.50 -30.31
CA ARG A 509 -11.00 -0.67 -31.48
C ARG A 509 -9.52 -0.70 -31.91
N LEU A 510 -8.58 -0.64 -30.95
CA LEU A 510 -7.14 -0.75 -31.23
C LEU A 510 -6.81 -2.10 -31.89
N LYS A 511 -7.36 -3.19 -31.37
CA LYS A 511 -7.16 -4.54 -31.91
C LYS A 511 -7.71 -4.70 -33.32
N ASP A 512 -8.88 -4.12 -33.58
CA ASP A 512 -9.56 -4.21 -34.86
C ASP A 512 -9.04 -3.17 -35.90
N GLY A 513 -8.11 -2.32 -35.52
CA GLY A 513 -7.54 -1.28 -36.39
C GLY A 513 -8.50 -0.14 -36.70
N LEU A 514 -9.54 0.04 -35.87
CA LEU A 514 -10.53 1.10 -36.03
C LEU A 514 -10.01 2.44 -35.50
N PRO A 515 -10.52 3.60 -36.00
CA PRO A 515 -10.18 4.90 -35.46
C PRO A 515 -10.43 4.97 -33.96
N CYS A 516 -9.42 5.41 -33.20
CA CYS A 516 -9.45 5.47 -31.75
C CYS A 516 -8.57 6.61 -31.22
N LYS A 517 -9.21 7.68 -30.77
CA LYS A 517 -8.55 8.87 -30.22
C LYS A 517 -8.89 8.99 -28.74
N VAL A 518 -7.89 8.82 -27.88
CA VAL A 518 -8.08 8.79 -26.42
C VAL A 518 -7.46 10.02 -25.79
N ILE A 519 -8.26 10.80 -25.07
CA ILE A 519 -7.81 11.89 -24.22
C ILE A 519 -7.86 11.44 -22.77
N SER A 520 -6.71 11.42 -22.10
CA SER A 520 -6.59 10.88 -20.74
C SER A 520 -5.80 11.80 -19.82
N THR A 521 -6.00 11.63 -18.52
CA THR A 521 -5.04 12.08 -17.50
C THR A 521 -3.97 11.00 -17.26
N GLN A 522 -3.02 11.25 -16.32
CA GLN A 522 -1.96 10.28 -15.94
C GLN A 522 -2.47 8.89 -15.55
N LEU A 523 -3.76 8.74 -15.34
CA LEU A 523 -4.39 7.46 -15.01
C LEU A 523 -4.05 6.34 -16.00
N ILE A 524 -3.78 6.66 -17.27
CA ILE A 524 -3.42 5.71 -18.32
C ILE A 524 -1.96 5.24 -18.25
N GLU A 525 -1.09 5.97 -17.54
CA GLU A 525 0.35 5.71 -17.48
C GLU A 525 0.71 4.43 -16.76
N ALA A 526 -0.12 4.03 -15.78
CA ALA A 526 0.10 2.82 -15.01
C ALA A 526 -1.11 1.87 -15.10
N GLY A 527 -0.85 0.57 -15.16
CA GLY A 527 -1.87 -0.48 -15.02
C GLY A 527 -2.82 -0.68 -16.19
N VAL A 528 -2.56 -0.11 -17.35
CA VAL A 528 -3.39 -0.31 -18.54
C VAL A 528 -2.56 -0.94 -19.64
N ASP A 529 -3.05 -2.03 -20.24
CA ASP A 529 -2.33 -2.77 -21.29
C ASP A 529 -2.86 -2.38 -22.68
N ILE A 530 -2.46 -1.18 -23.11
CA ILE A 530 -2.81 -0.61 -24.42
C ILE A 530 -1.57 -0.26 -25.22
N ASP A 531 -1.69 -0.29 -26.55
CA ASP A 531 -0.61 -0.04 -27.50
C ASP A 531 -1.06 0.90 -28.64
N PHE A 532 -0.60 2.16 -28.57
CA PHE A 532 -0.88 3.17 -29.58
C PHE A 532 0.29 3.38 -30.53
N PRO A 533 0.06 3.74 -31.79
CA PRO A 533 1.13 4.14 -32.73
C PRO A 533 1.75 5.48 -32.34
N THR A 534 0.93 6.41 -31.88
CA THR A 534 1.31 7.80 -31.58
C THR A 534 0.77 8.21 -30.21
N VAL A 535 1.62 8.87 -29.42
CA VAL A 535 1.26 9.39 -28.10
C VAL A 535 1.65 10.87 -28.02
N PHE A 536 0.73 11.71 -27.57
CA PHE A 536 0.99 13.09 -27.17
C PHE A 536 0.99 13.18 -25.65
N ARG A 537 1.99 13.81 -25.05
CA ARG A 537 2.09 14.00 -23.59
C ARG A 537 2.40 15.45 -23.25
N GLU A 538 1.51 16.07 -22.48
CA GLU A 538 1.80 17.39 -21.89
C GLU A 538 3.04 17.29 -21.00
N VAL A 539 3.89 18.33 -20.96
CA VAL A 539 5.09 18.35 -20.10
C VAL A 539 4.75 18.04 -18.65
N ALA A 540 5.47 17.10 -18.07
CA ALA A 540 5.35 16.58 -16.71
C ALA A 540 6.73 16.13 -16.20
N GLY A 541 6.81 15.39 -15.10
CA GLY A 541 8.05 14.72 -14.70
C GLY A 541 8.56 13.76 -15.79
N ILE A 542 9.87 13.62 -15.90
CA ILE A 542 10.49 12.76 -16.92
C ILE A 542 10.05 11.29 -16.78
N ASP A 543 9.85 10.84 -15.55
CA ASP A 543 9.30 9.51 -15.21
C ASP A 543 7.90 9.29 -15.80
N SER A 544 7.00 10.26 -15.65
CA SER A 544 5.65 10.25 -16.19
C SER A 544 5.65 10.28 -17.73
N ILE A 545 6.52 11.09 -18.35
CA ILE A 545 6.69 11.11 -19.81
C ILE A 545 7.13 9.72 -20.32
N LYS A 546 8.09 9.07 -19.66
CA LYS A 546 8.54 7.70 -20.01
C LYS A 546 7.46 6.65 -19.78
N GLN A 547 6.61 6.79 -18.76
CA GLN A 547 5.46 5.90 -18.55
C GLN A 547 4.41 6.03 -19.67
N ALA A 548 4.10 7.27 -20.10
CA ALA A 548 3.24 7.51 -21.25
C ALA A 548 3.87 6.94 -22.55
N ALA A 549 5.17 7.13 -22.76
CA ALA A 549 5.90 6.54 -23.86
C ALA A 549 5.86 5.00 -23.88
N GLY A 550 5.77 4.39 -22.69
CA GLY A 550 5.54 2.95 -22.54
C GLY A 550 4.20 2.43 -23.06
N ARG A 551 3.27 3.33 -23.49
CA ARG A 551 2.01 3.01 -24.16
C ARG A 551 2.10 3.17 -25.69
N CYS A 552 3.26 3.58 -26.19
CA CYS A 552 3.55 3.76 -27.61
C CYS A 552 4.35 2.57 -28.14
N ASN A 553 3.87 1.93 -29.20
CA ASN A 553 4.53 0.78 -29.84
C ASN A 553 5.03 -0.29 -28.82
N ARG A 554 4.22 -0.51 -27.80
CA ARG A 554 4.54 -1.36 -26.64
C ARG A 554 4.88 -2.79 -27.04
N GLU A 555 4.13 -3.33 -28.00
CA GLU A 555 4.32 -4.67 -28.53
C GLU A 555 5.45 -4.77 -29.58
N GLY A 556 6.01 -3.65 -30.01
CA GLY A 556 7.03 -3.62 -31.07
C GLY A 556 6.53 -4.09 -32.44
N LYS A 557 5.23 -3.92 -32.71
CA LYS A 557 4.60 -4.32 -34.00
C LYS A 557 4.89 -3.36 -35.13
N ARG A 558 5.40 -2.15 -34.83
CA ARG A 558 5.75 -1.08 -35.77
C ARG A 558 7.25 -0.86 -35.71
N ASP A 559 7.82 -0.35 -36.80
CA ASP A 559 9.24 -0.01 -36.83
C ASP A 559 9.58 1.01 -35.75
N VAL A 560 8.83 2.10 -35.64
CA VAL A 560 8.98 3.16 -34.62
C VAL A 560 7.61 3.73 -34.26
N GLY A 561 7.35 3.91 -32.98
CA GLY A 561 6.25 4.70 -32.45
C GLY A 561 6.71 6.14 -32.15
N HIS A 562 5.80 7.09 -32.21
CA HIS A 562 6.12 8.50 -31.97
C HIS A 562 5.48 9.03 -30.72
N VAL A 563 6.29 9.67 -29.86
CA VAL A 563 5.84 10.36 -28.66
C VAL A 563 6.19 11.83 -28.76
N TYR A 564 5.18 12.66 -28.75
CA TYR A 564 5.31 14.12 -28.82
C TYR A 564 5.04 14.73 -27.45
N VAL A 565 6.08 15.34 -26.87
CA VAL A 565 5.98 16.09 -25.62
C VAL A 565 5.69 17.55 -25.93
N PHE A 566 4.64 18.12 -25.36
CA PHE A 566 4.18 19.47 -25.68
C PHE A 566 3.84 20.29 -24.45
N GLU A 567 3.81 21.60 -24.60
CA GLU A 567 3.23 22.56 -23.67
C GLU A 567 1.96 23.15 -24.28
N CYS A 568 0.92 23.40 -23.47
CA CYS A 568 -0.29 24.08 -23.96
C CYS A 568 -0.70 25.21 -23.00
N ASN A 569 -0.56 26.45 -23.47
CA ASN A 569 -0.87 27.66 -22.67
C ASN A 569 -2.38 27.95 -22.57
N ASP A 570 -3.20 27.29 -23.39
CA ASP A 570 -4.66 27.38 -23.30
C ASP A 570 -5.23 26.53 -22.15
N PHE A 571 -4.45 25.60 -21.60
CA PHE A 571 -4.81 24.92 -20.38
C PHE A 571 -4.52 25.82 -19.18
N ALA A 572 -5.31 25.63 -18.11
CA ALA A 572 -5.03 26.34 -16.89
C ALA A 572 -3.68 25.93 -16.32
N VAL A 573 -2.89 26.92 -15.94
CA VAL A 573 -1.58 26.69 -15.37
C VAL A 573 -1.73 26.08 -13.97
N VAL A 574 -1.20 24.89 -13.79
CA VAL A 574 -0.99 24.34 -12.46
C VAL A 574 0.24 25.04 -11.88
N ASP A 575 0.03 26.03 -11.01
CA ASP A 575 1.06 26.91 -10.46
C ASP A 575 1.52 26.51 -9.05
N ARG A 576 0.88 25.52 -8.44
CA ARG A 576 1.13 25.06 -7.06
C ARG A 576 1.00 23.55 -6.89
N GLY A 577 1.65 23.04 -5.85
CA GLY A 577 1.59 21.64 -5.46
C GLY A 577 2.50 20.72 -6.27
N TRP A 578 2.36 19.44 -6.04
CA TRP A 578 3.25 18.40 -6.56
C TRP A 578 3.32 18.38 -8.11
N LEU A 579 2.19 18.51 -8.80
CA LEU A 579 2.17 18.52 -10.28
C LEU A 579 2.93 19.70 -10.87
N ALA A 580 2.78 20.91 -10.28
CA ALA A 580 3.50 22.10 -10.72
C ALA A 580 5.02 21.90 -10.57
N ARG A 581 5.45 21.34 -9.44
CA ARG A 581 6.86 21.04 -9.16
C ARG A 581 7.40 20.00 -10.15
N MET A 582 6.70 18.88 -10.37
CA MET A 582 7.14 17.83 -11.31
C MET A 582 7.23 18.38 -12.75
N ARG A 583 6.26 19.21 -13.16
CA ARG A 583 6.29 19.89 -14.45
C ARG A 583 7.50 20.82 -14.58
N ALA A 584 7.78 21.63 -13.56
CA ALA A 584 8.92 22.55 -13.57
C ALA A 584 10.26 21.80 -13.66
N LEU A 585 10.46 20.76 -12.86
CA LEU A 585 11.66 19.91 -12.90
C LEU A 585 11.80 19.20 -14.26
N GLY A 586 10.71 18.65 -14.81
CA GLY A 586 10.74 18.01 -16.11
C GLY A 586 11.10 19.00 -17.24
N LEU A 587 10.53 20.21 -17.22
CA LEU A 587 10.84 21.25 -18.19
C LEU A 587 12.30 21.73 -18.09
N GLU A 588 12.84 21.87 -16.86
CA GLU A 588 14.25 22.19 -16.63
C GLU A 588 15.17 21.15 -17.27
N VAL A 589 14.89 19.86 -17.06
CA VAL A 589 15.68 18.79 -17.67
C VAL A 589 15.56 18.81 -19.20
N ILE A 590 14.35 19.01 -19.75
CA ILE A 590 14.14 19.12 -21.21
C ILE A 590 14.96 20.26 -21.81
N GLN A 591 15.10 21.39 -21.09
CA GLN A 591 15.82 22.58 -21.57
C GLN A 591 17.34 22.48 -21.39
N THR A 592 17.81 21.77 -20.37
CA THR A 592 19.25 21.77 -19.99
C THR A 592 20.00 20.51 -20.40
N ASN A 593 19.32 19.37 -20.57
CA ASN A 593 19.95 18.12 -20.93
C ASN A 593 19.86 17.86 -22.44
N GLN A 594 20.96 17.37 -23.04
CA GLN A 594 21.00 17.05 -24.49
C GLN A 594 20.14 15.81 -24.82
N HIS A 595 19.99 14.90 -23.88
CA HIS A 595 19.22 13.66 -24.01
C HIS A 595 18.21 13.51 -22.86
N PRO A 596 17.20 14.40 -22.75
CA PRO A 596 16.36 14.54 -21.56
C PRO A 596 15.55 13.28 -21.22
N PHE A 597 15.33 12.41 -22.19
CA PHE A 597 14.53 11.20 -22.03
C PHE A 597 15.40 9.91 -21.94
N ALA A 598 16.73 10.03 -21.98
CA ALA A 598 17.67 8.96 -21.72
C ALA A 598 17.98 8.85 -20.21
N ASP A 599 18.79 7.86 -19.82
CA ASP A 599 19.10 7.59 -18.42
C ASP A 599 19.73 8.76 -17.66
N ASP A 600 20.56 9.57 -18.32
CA ASP A 600 21.17 10.75 -17.74
C ASP A 600 20.16 11.85 -17.45
N GLY A 601 19.17 12.06 -18.32
CA GLY A 601 18.06 12.99 -18.08
C GLY A 601 17.13 12.51 -16.96
N VAL A 602 16.82 11.20 -16.93
CA VAL A 602 16.06 10.59 -15.83
C VAL A 602 16.79 10.78 -14.48
N ARG A 603 18.09 10.51 -14.48
CA ARG A 603 18.91 10.69 -13.27
C ARG A 603 18.95 12.13 -12.81
N GLN A 604 19.16 13.08 -13.72
CA GLN A 604 19.13 14.53 -13.43
C GLN A 604 17.79 14.94 -12.82
N PHE A 605 16.66 14.43 -13.35
CA PHE A 605 15.34 14.70 -12.83
C PHE A 605 15.19 14.21 -11.37
N PHE A 606 15.59 12.98 -11.07
CA PHE A 606 15.46 12.45 -9.72
C PHE A 606 16.47 13.07 -8.72
N GLU A 607 17.67 13.41 -9.16
CA GLU A 607 18.61 14.18 -8.35
C GLU A 607 18.04 15.56 -7.98
N ALA A 608 17.38 16.23 -8.91
CA ALA A 608 16.69 17.51 -8.63
C ALA A 608 15.44 17.32 -7.75
N ARG A 609 14.73 16.20 -7.89
CA ARG A 609 13.54 15.88 -7.08
C ARG A 609 13.89 15.56 -5.63
N TYR A 610 14.95 14.78 -5.37
CA TYR A 610 15.33 14.29 -4.04
C TYR A 610 16.60 14.94 -3.48
N GLY A 611 17.48 15.43 -4.32
CA GLY A 611 18.76 16.01 -3.96
C GLY A 611 18.70 17.53 -3.89
N GLY A 612 18.55 18.06 -2.70
CA GLY A 612 18.70 19.50 -2.48
C GLY A 612 20.15 19.94 -2.59
N SER A 613 20.70 20.13 -3.78
CA SER A 613 21.97 20.83 -3.93
C SER A 613 21.72 22.34 -4.01
N GLY A 614 21.74 23.01 -2.87
CA GLY A 614 22.14 24.42 -2.78
C GLY A 614 21.08 25.51 -2.83
N SER A 615 19.77 25.25 -2.81
CA SER A 615 18.76 26.28 -2.55
C SER A 615 17.98 25.96 -1.27
N SER A 616 18.05 26.86 -0.31
CA SER A 616 17.34 26.78 0.98
C SER A 616 15.82 27.00 0.87
N GLU A 617 15.27 27.06 -0.33
CA GLU A 617 13.85 27.25 -0.58
C GLU A 617 13.37 26.17 -1.56
N GLY A 618 12.76 25.08 -1.04
CA GLY A 618 11.94 24.18 -1.87
C GLY A 618 12.30 22.69 -1.92
N VAL A 619 13.20 22.18 -1.09
CA VAL A 619 13.30 20.71 -0.89
C VAL A 619 12.14 20.32 0.01
N GLU A 620 11.16 19.61 -0.53
CA GLU A 620 10.14 18.98 0.29
C GLU A 620 10.84 18.05 1.26
N ASP A 621 10.53 18.19 2.54
CA ASP A 621 11.05 17.32 3.59
C ASP A 621 10.59 15.89 3.27
N THR A 622 11.55 14.99 3.07
CA THR A 622 11.27 13.57 2.81
C THR A 622 10.84 12.81 4.06
N ASP A 623 10.70 13.50 5.17
CA ASP A 623 10.15 13.04 6.45
C ASP A 623 9.34 14.17 7.11
N CYS A 624 8.23 14.56 6.50
CA CYS A 624 7.41 15.71 6.93
C CYS A 624 6.81 15.55 8.36
N LEU A 625 6.77 14.34 8.88
CA LEU A 625 6.30 14.02 10.23
C LEU A 625 7.44 13.91 11.26
N ASN A 626 8.69 14.12 10.85
CA ASN A 626 9.88 13.94 11.68
C ASN A 626 9.99 12.54 12.30
N ILE A 627 9.47 11.50 11.62
CA ILE A 627 9.46 10.12 12.14
C ILE A 627 10.87 9.64 12.44
N MET A 628 11.84 9.99 11.57
CA MET A 628 13.23 9.58 11.78
C MET A 628 13.83 10.22 13.04
N SER A 629 13.57 11.51 13.28
CA SER A 629 14.05 12.15 14.52
C SER A 629 13.32 11.63 15.75
N ASP A 630 11.99 11.47 15.67
CA ASP A 630 11.15 11.05 16.80
C ASP A 630 11.41 9.62 17.26
N PHE A 631 11.80 8.72 16.35
CA PHE A 631 12.07 7.31 16.65
C PHE A 631 13.55 6.93 16.65
N SER A 632 14.45 7.86 16.31
CA SER A 632 15.91 7.63 16.34
C SER A 632 16.63 8.45 17.40
N GLU A 633 15.97 9.37 18.10
CA GLU A 633 16.61 10.23 19.08
C GLU A 633 16.94 9.48 20.39
N PRO A 634 18.21 9.39 20.78
CA PRO A 634 18.63 8.65 22.00
C PRO A 634 18.04 9.21 23.30
N GLN A 635 17.60 10.46 23.33
CA GLN A 635 17.00 11.09 24.51
C GLN A 635 15.72 10.39 25.00
N TYR A 636 15.07 9.59 24.15
CA TYR A 636 13.86 8.83 24.51
C TYR A 636 14.16 7.42 25.04
N LEU A 637 15.42 7.05 25.23
CA LEU A 637 15.81 5.74 25.78
C LEU A 637 15.43 5.55 27.25
N ASP A 638 14.92 6.59 27.94
CA ASP A 638 14.27 6.44 29.26
C ASP A 638 12.99 5.57 29.21
N GLY A 639 12.51 5.25 27.99
CA GLY A 639 11.43 4.33 27.71
C GLY A 639 10.04 4.94 27.63
N VAL A 640 9.88 6.27 27.64
CA VAL A 640 8.56 6.90 27.70
C VAL A 640 8.38 8.11 26.79
N GLY A 641 9.20 8.27 25.75
CA GLY A 641 9.19 9.47 24.90
C GLY A 641 8.55 9.31 23.51
N PHE A 642 8.31 8.08 23.03
CA PHE A 642 7.98 7.83 21.63
C PHE A 642 6.51 8.13 21.26
N PRO A 643 6.26 8.86 20.12
CA PRO A 643 4.94 9.32 19.72
C PRO A 643 4.21 8.30 18.80
N TYR A 644 4.03 7.05 19.23
CA TYR A 644 3.44 6.00 18.38
C TYR A 644 2.03 6.32 17.90
N GLU A 645 1.17 6.86 18.76
CA GLU A 645 -0.22 7.21 18.43
C GLU A 645 -0.27 8.34 17.40
N SER A 646 0.45 9.43 17.66
CA SER A 646 0.51 10.58 16.73
C SER A 646 1.07 10.17 15.38
N CYS A 647 2.18 9.42 15.36
CA CYS A 647 2.73 8.87 14.13
C CYS A 647 1.69 8.03 13.38
N GLY A 648 0.98 7.12 14.07
CA GLY A 648 -0.02 6.24 13.47
C GLY A 648 -1.27 6.97 12.98
N GLU A 649 -1.60 8.12 13.54
CA GLU A 649 -2.73 8.96 13.10
C GLU A 649 -2.36 9.83 11.89
N ASP A 650 -1.14 10.38 11.89
CA ASP A 650 -0.69 11.36 10.90
C ASP A 650 -0.05 10.73 9.66
N PHE A 651 0.52 9.51 9.78
CA PHE A 651 1.11 8.80 8.64
C PHE A 651 0.02 8.29 7.70
N ARG A 652 -0.33 9.12 6.71
CA ARG A 652 -1.35 8.85 5.72
C ARG A 652 -0.86 9.22 4.33
N PHE A 653 -0.73 8.23 3.45
CA PHE A 653 -0.39 8.45 2.04
C PHE A 653 -1.50 9.19 1.29
N ILE A 654 -2.75 8.91 1.67
CA ILE A 654 -3.91 9.59 1.11
C ILE A 654 -4.46 10.51 2.19
N LYS A 655 -4.25 11.81 2.03
CA LYS A 655 -4.87 12.83 2.88
C LYS A 655 -6.31 13.00 2.42
N ASP A 656 -7.27 12.53 3.22
CA ASP A 656 -8.70 12.55 2.93
C ASP A 656 -9.25 13.99 2.92
N GLU A 657 -9.08 14.68 1.80
CA GLU A 657 -9.81 15.91 1.48
C GLU A 657 -11.03 15.66 0.57
N GLN A 658 -11.29 14.40 0.22
CA GLN A 658 -12.35 14.01 -0.70
C GLN A 658 -13.45 13.21 -0.01
N THR A 659 -14.70 13.58 -0.31
CA THR A 659 -15.88 12.81 0.08
C THR A 659 -16.20 11.82 -1.02
N THR A 660 -16.45 10.58 -0.65
CA THR A 660 -16.87 9.52 -1.58
C THR A 660 -18.32 9.74 -2.02
N LEU A 661 -18.54 9.95 -3.32
CA LEU A 661 -19.85 10.14 -3.93
C LEU A 661 -20.22 8.91 -4.78
N PHE A 662 -21.32 8.26 -4.42
CA PHE A 662 -21.89 7.18 -5.21
C PHE A 662 -22.66 7.72 -6.43
N ILE A 663 -22.36 7.16 -7.60
CA ILE A 663 -22.95 7.52 -8.88
C ILE A 663 -23.81 6.37 -9.38
N PRO A 664 -25.13 6.47 -9.40
CA PRO A 664 -26.03 5.41 -9.85
C PRO A 664 -26.11 5.33 -11.40
N TRP A 665 -24.97 5.08 -12.04
CA TRP A 665 -24.84 5.00 -13.50
C TRP A 665 -24.89 3.55 -13.99
N GLY A 666 -25.91 3.22 -14.80
CA GLY A 666 -26.17 1.89 -15.34
C GLY A 666 -27.07 1.04 -14.43
N ASP A 667 -27.58 -0.07 -14.98
CA ASP A 667 -28.63 -0.89 -14.35
C ASP A 667 -28.19 -1.46 -13.00
N GLU A 668 -27.01 -2.03 -12.91
CA GLU A 668 -26.48 -2.58 -11.66
C GLU A 668 -26.35 -1.51 -10.56
N ALA A 669 -25.93 -0.28 -10.91
CA ALA A 669 -25.85 0.81 -9.96
C ALA A 669 -27.23 1.28 -9.46
N GLN A 670 -28.28 1.14 -10.28
CA GLN A 670 -29.66 1.42 -9.86
C GLN A 670 -30.18 0.36 -8.85
N GLU A 671 -29.80 -0.91 -9.01
CA GLU A 671 -30.10 -1.96 -8.03
C GLU A 671 -29.39 -1.67 -6.70
N LEU A 672 -28.11 -1.26 -6.74
CA LEU A 672 -27.36 -0.87 -5.55
C LEU A 672 -27.94 0.39 -4.88
N LEU A 673 -28.44 1.35 -5.67
CA LEU A 673 -29.15 2.52 -5.16
C LEU A 673 -30.41 2.13 -4.36
N ALA A 674 -31.15 1.15 -4.85
CA ALA A 674 -32.35 0.66 -4.16
C ALA A 674 -31.97 0.05 -2.78
N ALA A 675 -30.90 -0.74 -2.73
CA ALA A 675 -30.37 -1.30 -1.48
C ALA A 675 -29.84 -0.21 -0.51
N ILE A 676 -29.17 0.81 -1.01
CA ILE A 676 -28.73 1.97 -0.20
C ILE A 676 -29.94 2.68 0.41
N ARG A 677 -30.97 2.93 -0.36
CA ARG A 677 -32.18 3.64 0.10
C ARG A 677 -33.00 2.84 1.10
N SER A 678 -33.03 1.51 0.97
CA SER A 678 -33.72 0.64 1.95
C SER A 678 -32.91 0.44 3.23
N GLY A 679 -31.61 0.78 3.26
CA GLY A 679 -30.69 0.49 4.36
C GLY A 679 -30.31 -0.99 4.48
N GLU A 680 -30.60 -1.79 3.48
CA GLU A 680 -30.34 -3.23 3.45
C GLU A 680 -29.11 -3.56 2.56
N VAL A 681 -28.00 -2.85 2.79
CA VAL A 681 -26.75 -3.07 2.07
C VAL A 681 -25.96 -4.19 2.75
N ASP A 682 -25.78 -5.29 2.06
CA ASP A 682 -24.89 -6.36 2.52
C ASP A 682 -23.40 -6.02 2.27
N ILE A 683 -22.50 -6.83 2.85
CA ILE A 683 -21.05 -6.61 2.75
C ILE A 683 -20.55 -6.69 1.29
N SER A 684 -21.13 -7.55 0.47
CA SER A 684 -20.80 -7.69 -0.94
C SER A 684 -21.25 -6.46 -1.73
N GLN A 685 -22.48 -6.01 -1.51
CA GLN A 685 -23.01 -4.79 -2.11
C GLN A 685 -22.23 -3.55 -1.69
N SER A 686 -21.84 -3.45 -0.42
CA SER A 686 -21.03 -2.32 0.09
C SER A 686 -19.71 -2.14 -0.69
N ARG A 687 -19.10 -3.22 -1.12
CA ARG A 687 -17.87 -3.18 -1.94
C ARG A 687 -18.15 -2.88 -3.40
N LYS A 688 -19.19 -3.49 -3.98
CA LYS A 688 -19.62 -3.15 -5.33
C LYS A 688 -19.94 -1.65 -5.46
N ILE A 689 -20.53 -1.06 -4.44
CA ILE A 689 -20.79 0.37 -4.37
C ILE A 689 -19.52 1.18 -4.62
N GLN A 690 -18.35 0.73 -4.14
CA GLN A 690 -17.07 1.42 -4.35
C GLN A 690 -16.70 1.51 -5.85
N SER A 691 -17.03 0.51 -6.67
CA SER A 691 -16.77 0.57 -8.11
C SER A 691 -17.64 1.59 -8.87
N TYR A 692 -18.67 2.11 -8.20
CA TYR A 692 -19.55 3.17 -8.67
C TYR A 692 -19.34 4.49 -7.93
N CYS A 693 -18.26 4.64 -7.20
CA CYS A 693 -17.93 5.84 -6.46
C CYS A 693 -16.82 6.65 -7.11
N ILE A 694 -16.86 7.96 -6.88
CA ILE A 694 -15.78 8.90 -7.19
C ILE A 694 -15.44 9.74 -5.96
N GLY A 695 -14.21 10.20 -5.86
CA GLY A 695 -13.80 11.18 -4.86
C GLY A 695 -14.14 12.60 -5.34
N VAL A 696 -14.87 13.35 -4.51
CA VAL A 696 -15.20 14.76 -4.75
C VAL A 696 -14.74 15.62 -3.58
N ARG A 697 -14.21 16.82 -3.86
CA ARG A 697 -13.76 17.74 -2.82
C ARG A 697 -14.91 18.32 -2.03
N SER A 698 -14.68 18.66 -0.76
CA SER A 698 -15.71 19.18 0.16
C SER A 698 -16.46 20.42 -0.36
N TYR A 699 -15.79 21.29 -1.15
CA TYR A 699 -16.48 22.44 -1.75
C TYR A 699 -17.48 22.01 -2.84
N ALA A 700 -17.16 20.97 -3.63
CA ALA A 700 -18.05 20.43 -4.64
C ALA A 700 -19.28 19.76 -3.98
N VAL A 701 -19.06 19.03 -2.87
CA VAL A 701 -20.15 18.46 -2.07
C VAL A 701 -21.10 19.55 -1.62
N ARG A 702 -20.61 20.65 -1.04
CA ARG A 702 -21.45 21.80 -0.62
C ARG A 702 -22.27 22.41 -1.77
N LYS A 703 -21.69 22.53 -2.97
CA LYS A 703 -22.43 23.03 -4.15
C LYS A 703 -23.52 22.05 -4.57
N LEU A 704 -23.24 20.75 -4.57
CA LEU A 704 -24.22 19.70 -4.89
C LEU A 704 -25.35 19.66 -3.85
N GLU A 705 -25.06 19.82 -2.57
CA GLU A 705 -26.06 19.93 -1.49
C GLU A 705 -26.94 21.16 -1.68
N ALA A 706 -26.32 22.33 -1.94
CA ALA A 706 -27.06 23.58 -2.21
C ALA A 706 -27.99 23.46 -3.43
N ALA A 707 -27.58 22.69 -4.45
CA ALA A 707 -28.39 22.38 -5.63
C ALA A 707 -29.39 21.22 -5.38
N SER A 708 -29.42 20.64 -4.18
CA SER A 708 -30.19 19.43 -3.87
C SER A 708 -29.92 18.28 -4.83
N ALA A 709 -28.69 18.17 -5.34
CA ALA A 709 -28.27 17.13 -6.30
C ALA A 709 -27.75 15.88 -5.62
N VAL A 710 -27.52 15.93 -4.30
CA VAL A 710 -27.06 14.78 -3.50
C VAL A 710 -27.91 14.58 -2.28
N THR A 711 -28.01 13.32 -1.84
CA THR A 711 -28.68 12.90 -0.60
C THR A 711 -27.74 12.02 0.21
N SER A 712 -27.71 12.23 1.53
CA SER A 712 -26.94 11.38 2.44
C SER A 712 -27.79 10.21 2.95
N TYR A 713 -27.31 9.00 2.71
CA TYR A 713 -27.79 7.74 3.30
C TYR A 713 -26.62 7.09 4.04
N PRO A 714 -26.37 7.48 5.30
CA PRO A 714 -25.14 7.08 5.98
C PRO A 714 -24.85 5.57 5.93
N PRO A 715 -23.63 5.14 5.54
CA PRO A 715 -22.43 5.97 5.35
C PRO A 715 -22.23 6.53 3.90
N TYR A 716 -23.23 6.44 3.04
CA TYR A 716 -23.14 6.80 1.61
C TYR A 716 -23.66 8.22 1.33
N LEU A 717 -22.95 8.97 0.49
CA LEU A 717 -23.42 10.17 -0.19
C LEU A 717 -23.77 9.77 -1.63
N VAL A 718 -24.98 10.08 -2.08
CA VAL A 718 -25.53 9.61 -3.37
C VAL A 718 -25.83 10.79 -4.28
N LEU A 719 -25.39 10.74 -5.53
CA LEU A 719 -25.85 11.63 -6.61
C LEU A 719 -27.27 11.25 -7.01
N GLU A 720 -28.25 12.13 -6.81
CA GLU A 720 -29.65 11.79 -7.05
C GLU A 720 -30.04 11.93 -8.53
N PRO A 721 -30.61 10.89 -9.14
CA PRO A 721 -31.19 10.99 -10.48
C PRO A 721 -32.36 11.96 -10.52
N ARG A 722 -32.44 12.80 -11.57
CA ARG A 722 -33.57 13.73 -11.82
C ARG A 722 -34.17 13.43 -13.19
N GLU A 723 -35.46 13.20 -13.25
CA GLU A 723 -36.19 12.91 -14.51
C GLU A 723 -35.54 11.80 -15.37
N GLY A 724 -34.92 10.82 -14.72
CA GLY A 724 -34.22 9.72 -15.40
C GLY A 724 -32.81 10.04 -15.88
N ALA A 725 -32.29 11.26 -15.66
CA ALA A 725 -30.92 11.64 -15.94
C ALA A 725 -30.09 11.84 -14.67
N LEU A 726 -28.79 11.67 -14.76
CA LEU A 726 -27.85 11.97 -13.67
C LEU A 726 -27.35 13.41 -13.86
N PRO A 727 -27.69 14.33 -12.95
CA PRO A 727 -27.12 15.67 -13.02
C PRO A 727 -25.61 15.57 -12.81
N ASN A 728 -24.87 16.37 -13.58
CA ASN A 728 -23.41 16.44 -13.49
C ASN A 728 -22.66 15.12 -13.81
N TYR A 729 -23.28 14.14 -14.46
CA TYR A 729 -22.60 12.92 -14.90
C TYR A 729 -22.99 12.54 -16.33
N SER A 730 -22.02 12.50 -17.24
CA SER A 730 -22.24 12.12 -18.64
C SER A 730 -21.60 10.76 -18.98
N VAL A 731 -22.11 10.14 -20.06
CA VAL A 731 -21.57 8.88 -20.60
C VAL A 731 -20.16 9.08 -21.19
N GLU A 732 -19.87 10.27 -21.70
CA GLU A 732 -18.61 10.56 -22.39
C GLU A 732 -17.50 10.93 -21.42
N LYS A 733 -17.80 11.74 -20.38
CA LYS A 733 -16.78 12.38 -19.53
C LYS A 733 -16.87 12.04 -18.05
N GLY A 734 -17.92 11.34 -17.61
CA GLY A 734 -18.18 11.10 -16.20
C GLY A 734 -18.67 12.36 -15.47
N PHE A 735 -18.21 12.58 -14.24
CA PHE A 735 -18.66 13.66 -13.38
C PHE A 735 -18.12 15.03 -13.83
N GLN A 736 -19.01 15.99 -14.02
CA GLN A 736 -18.73 17.36 -14.45
C GLN A 736 -19.45 18.36 -13.54
N MET A 737 -18.80 19.49 -13.25
CA MET A 737 -19.43 20.67 -12.65
C MET A 737 -19.14 21.88 -13.53
N GLU A 738 -20.14 22.73 -13.80
CA GLU A 738 -20.04 23.86 -14.74
C GLU A 738 -18.94 24.89 -14.42
N GLU A 739 -18.30 24.86 -13.25
CA GLU A 739 -17.19 25.73 -12.85
C GLU A 739 -15.93 24.93 -12.42
N MET A 740 -15.77 23.72 -12.90
CA MET A 740 -14.53 22.96 -12.69
C MET A 740 -13.43 23.34 -13.71
N SER A 741 -13.47 24.58 -14.21
CA SER A 741 -12.30 25.18 -14.82
C SER A 741 -11.24 25.33 -13.71
N ASP A 742 -10.10 24.72 -13.89
CA ASP A 742 -8.78 25.13 -13.49
C ASP A 742 -8.25 24.79 -12.07
N PHE A 743 -9.05 24.26 -11.12
CA PHE A 743 -8.57 23.97 -9.76
C PHE A 743 -8.58 22.51 -9.34
N LEU A 744 -8.76 21.57 -10.25
CA LEU A 744 -8.68 20.14 -9.96
C LEU A 744 -7.36 19.55 -10.47
N ALA A 745 -6.26 20.05 -9.94
CA ALA A 745 -5.05 19.27 -9.86
C ALA A 745 -5.20 18.25 -8.72
N LEU A 746 -5.23 16.95 -9.10
CA LEU A 746 -5.36 15.73 -8.30
C LEU A 746 -6.71 15.47 -7.66
#